data_b7ac7c45febe01ecb32bfa309d73f07c
#
_entry.id   b7ac7c45febe01ecb32bfa309d73f07c
#
_cell.length_a   1.000
_cell.length_b   1.000
_cell.length_c   1.000
_cell.angle_alpha   90.00
_cell.angle_beta   90.00
_cell.angle_gamma   90.00
#
_symmetry.space_group_name_H-M   'P 1'
#
loop_
_entity.id
_entity.type
_entity.pdbx_description
1 polymer ?
#
loop_
_entity_poly.entity_id
_entity_poly.type
_entity_poly.pdbx_seq_one_letter_code
_entity_poly.pdbx_strand_id
1 'polypeptide(L)'
;MLIKQRLSYWLEAVQHGFVLTLPVVMLGAFALTLLQIPIYFNHAFENSLLLQVSNWVLQGSYGIMSITLLLSISYRLSARYQKKFNLDYEPMMVALLSLATFMALMHVDFDQYTLKHLGVSSVAKAILCAIIFNELYTFIFRHRPFKFRFLQNDVDNNMHQAIAAIYPALLVPFMMVIIYVYGFSQWEPLKALVPLLIGDVKEASGLSYVQSIGVVLINQVLWFLGIHGSALLETNAPLIYLQGQGVLYSRQFFELYAYMGGAGTTLGLLIALFFSSKTNNRKLAKYALIPSIFNINELLIFGLPIVLNRFLFIPFILAPILSISIARLAMEMGILDFTGLRTAWSTPILLSGYLTGGVNGVLVQILGVAVSTCLYWPFVKRFDQSIQVRHEAKFKSMIHSLNQPGFDIDKILAARNNLGGLCRRIDKDMRQHINAGYFEMHYQPKMNKDKQVSSVEALIRWQHPEFGSFPPNIFVKIAEATGFIHILGRWVIEACLKDMKSMEEAGMPALQVAINVSSIQLEDASFYEYLPKLCSENKIDAHLIELEITEGQELVMSDHLFDGLKQLSKGGFSIALDDFGMGYTSLRYLQSLHIDTLKLDACLVKDVTNSEVVRDIISSMSNLSRTRDVKLVAEWVSTEAQFEALLELGCDQFQGQFFSMPINLYELMEYCVLHSVASK
;
A
#
# COMPACT_ATOMS: atom_id res chain seq x y z
N MET A 1 -12.11 -10.61 22.74
CA MET A 1 -11.89 -10.55 21.28
C MET A 1 -12.51 -9.30 20.63
N LEU A 2 -13.77 -8.95 20.91
CA LEU A 2 -14.49 -7.78 20.36
C LEU A 2 -13.84 -6.43 20.69
N ILE A 3 -13.36 -6.21 21.92
CA ILE A 3 -12.71 -4.93 22.32
C ILE A 3 -11.40 -4.73 21.59
N LYS A 4 -10.56 -5.75 21.44
CA LYS A 4 -9.28 -5.68 20.72
C LYS A 4 -9.47 -5.33 19.23
N GLN A 5 -10.55 -5.83 18.64
CA GLN A 5 -10.90 -5.54 17.25
C GLN A 5 -11.45 -4.11 17.07
N ARG A 6 -12.26 -3.60 18.03
CA ARG A 6 -12.72 -2.19 18.00
C ARG A 6 -11.56 -1.22 18.17
N LEU A 7 -10.66 -1.49 19.11
CA LEU A 7 -9.46 -0.68 19.33
C LEU A 7 -8.60 -0.59 18.06
N SER A 8 -8.42 -1.70 17.35
CA SER A 8 -7.72 -1.72 16.05
C SER A 8 -8.42 -0.81 15.01
N TYR A 9 -9.76 -0.76 14.99
CA TYR A 9 -10.49 0.10 14.06
C TYR A 9 -10.32 1.57 14.39
N TRP A 10 -10.36 1.96 15.67
CA TRP A 10 -10.11 3.33 16.10
C TRP A 10 -8.69 3.78 15.74
N LEU A 11 -7.69 2.94 16.07
CA LEU A 11 -6.29 3.21 15.76
C LEU A 11 -6.05 3.42 14.27
N GLU A 12 -6.58 2.52 13.43
CA GLU A 12 -6.46 2.66 11.99
C GLU A 12 -7.20 3.90 11.45
N ALA A 13 -8.36 4.24 11.99
CA ALA A 13 -9.10 5.42 11.56
C ALA A 13 -8.36 6.70 11.94
N VAL A 14 -7.79 6.76 13.14
CA VAL A 14 -6.97 7.89 13.60
C VAL A 14 -5.71 8.04 12.73
N GLN A 15 -4.98 6.95 12.49
CA GLN A 15 -3.78 6.97 11.64
C GLN A 15 -4.11 7.41 10.21
N HIS A 16 -5.19 6.90 9.61
CA HIS A 16 -5.64 7.33 8.29
C HIS A 16 -6.14 8.79 8.28
N GLY A 17 -6.78 9.23 9.35
CA GLY A 17 -7.20 10.62 9.51
C GLY A 17 -6.02 11.58 9.42
N PHE A 18 -4.94 11.29 10.13
CA PHE A 18 -3.71 12.07 10.06
C PHE A 18 -3.07 12.06 8.67
N VAL A 19 -3.05 10.93 7.98
CA VAL A 19 -2.53 10.86 6.60
C VAL A 19 -3.35 11.70 5.63
N LEU A 20 -4.68 11.72 5.76
CA LEU A 20 -5.55 12.54 4.90
C LEU A 20 -5.39 14.05 5.17
N THR A 21 -5.07 14.45 6.38
CA THR A 21 -4.83 15.86 6.72
C THR A 21 -3.41 16.35 6.36
N LEU A 22 -2.52 15.46 5.92
CA LEU A 22 -1.13 15.77 5.61
C LEU A 22 -0.93 16.97 4.67
N PRO A 23 -1.70 17.15 3.57
CA PRO A 23 -1.56 18.33 2.71
C PRO A 23 -1.86 19.65 3.44
N VAL A 24 -2.85 19.66 4.33
CA VAL A 24 -3.21 20.83 5.15
C VAL A 24 -2.11 21.13 6.16
N VAL A 25 -1.55 20.09 6.78
CA VAL A 25 -0.42 20.21 7.72
C VAL A 25 0.83 20.73 7.00
N MET A 26 1.14 20.26 5.80
CA MET A 26 2.26 20.76 5.00
C MET A 26 2.11 22.24 4.66
N LEU A 27 0.91 22.66 4.26
CA LEU A 27 0.61 24.04 3.96
C LEU A 27 0.83 24.95 5.21
N GLY A 28 0.37 24.51 6.37
CA GLY A 28 0.58 25.20 7.64
C GLY A 28 2.05 25.25 8.05
N ALA A 29 2.78 24.16 7.94
CA ALA A 29 4.21 24.10 8.25
C ALA A 29 5.04 25.03 7.35
N PHE A 30 4.72 25.09 6.07
CA PHE A 30 5.36 26.00 5.13
C PHE A 30 5.08 27.47 5.49
N ALA A 31 3.81 27.80 5.75
CA ALA A 31 3.41 29.17 6.17
C ALA A 31 4.10 29.58 7.48
N LEU A 32 4.17 28.66 8.45
CA LEU A 32 4.85 28.90 9.73
C LEU A 32 6.36 29.15 9.53
N THR A 33 7.00 28.42 8.64
CA THR A 33 8.42 28.63 8.31
C THR A 33 8.66 30.01 7.72
N LEU A 34 7.79 30.47 6.81
CA LEU A 34 7.89 31.80 6.20
C LEU A 34 7.71 32.91 7.25
N LEU A 35 6.82 32.75 8.22
CA LEU A 35 6.58 33.72 9.31
C LEU A 35 7.79 33.88 10.23
N GLN A 36 8.76 32.98 10.23
CA GLN A 36 9.97 33.09 11.03
C GLN A 36 11.09 33.90 10.35
N ILE A 37 11.01 34.14 9.04
CA ILE A 37 12.06 34.83 8.26
C ILE A 37 12.39 36.23 8.84
N PRO A 38 11.43 37.10 9.21
CA PRO A 38 11.75 38.43 9.72
C PRO A 38 12.59 38.43 10.99
N ILE A 39 12.41 37.45 11.86
CA ILE A 39 13.16 37.34 13.11
C ILE A 39 14.67 37.25 12.86
N TYR A 40 15.08 36.68 11.74
CA TYR A 40 16.49 36.52 11.37
C TYR A 40 17.04 37.70 10.57
N PHE A 41 16.18 38.55 9.99
CA PHE A 41 16.57 39.71 9.17
C PHE A 41 16.19 41.04 9.83
N ASN A 42 16.35 41.16 11.18
CA ASN A 42 16.13 42.36 11.93
C ASN A 42 14.77 43.02 11.67
N HIS A 43 13.72 42.23 11.55
CA HIS A 43 12.35 42.66 11.31
C HIS A 43 12.11 43.46 10.01
N ALA A 44 13.06 43.38 9.06
CA ALA A 44 13.04 44.18 7.81
C ALA A 44 11.80 43.91 6.94
N PHE A 45 11.06 42.81 7.15
CA PHE A 45 9.93 42.37 6.34
C PHE A 45 8.62 42.21 7.12
N GLU A 46 8.51 42.71 8.36
CA GLU A 46 7.35 42.47 9.22
C GLU A 46 5.99 42.84 8.60
N ASN A 47 5.95 43.93 7.81
CA ASN A 47 4.73 44.39 7.16
C ASN A 47 4.57 43.90 5.69
N SER A 48 5.35 42.93 5.26
CA SER A 48 5.27 42.46 3.89
C SER A 48 3.95 41.71 3.63
N LEU A 49 3.43 41.84 2.41
CA LEU A 49 2.26 41.08 1.96
C LEU A 49 2.47 39.55 2.11
N LEU A 50 3.72 39.10 1.92
CA LEU A 50 4.09 37.68 2.07
C LEU A 50 3.78 37.18 3.48
N LEU A 51 4.09 37.93 4.53
CA LEU A 51 3.83 37.54 5.92
C LEU A 51 2.36 37.60 6.26
N GLN A 52 1.63 38.58 5.76
CA GLN A 52 0.18 38.65 5.94
C GLN A 52 -0.49 37.43 5.31
N VAL A 53 -0.16 37.09 4.06
CA VAL A 53 -0.66 35.90 3.38
C VAL A 53 -0.26 34.63 4.12
N SER A 54 1.00 34.52 4.58
CA SER A 54 1.46 33.37 5.36
C SER A 54 0.67 33.21 6.66
N ASN A 55 0.33 34.30 7.34
CA ASN A 55 -0.50 34.24 8.55
C ASN A 55 -1.94 33.77 8.24
N TRP A 56 -2.55 34.28 7.17
CA TRP A 56 -3.88 33.79 6.73
C TRP A 56 -3.86 32.30 6.38
N VAL A 57 -2.84 31.86 5.67
CA VAL A 57 -2.65 30.44 5.31
C VAL A 57 -2.44 29.60 6.58
N LEU A 58 -1.66 30.08 7.55
CA LEU A 58 -1.46 29.40 8.83
C LEU A 58 -2.78 29.25 9.59
N GLN A 59 -3.58 30.30 9.67
CA GLN A 59 -4.89 30.24 10.32
C GLN A 59 -5.86 29.33 9.57
N GLY A 60 -5.86 29.34 8.23
CA GLY A 60 -6.69 28.48 7.40
C GLY A 60 -6.25 27.00 7.38
N SER A 61 -5.07 26.68 7.90
CA SER A 61 -4.54 25.31 7.99
C SER A 61 -4.47 24.82 9.44
N TYR A 62 -3.54 25.32 10.23
CA TYR A 62 -3.37 24.90 11.63
C TYR A 62 -4.50 25.39 12.53
N GLY A 63 -5.12 26.54 12.22
CA GLY A 63 -6.25 27.07 12.97
C GLY A 63 -7.52 26.22 12.88
N ILE A 64 -7.65 25.36 11.84
CA ILE A 64 -8.80 24.45 11.64
C ILE A 64 -8.40 22.96 11.72
N MET A 65 -7.23 22.65 12.28
CA MET A 65 -6.68 21.29 12.25
C MET A 65 -7.55 20.28 12.99
N SER A 66 -8.17 20.65 14.10
CA SER A 66 -9.09 19.78 14.83
C SER A 66 -10.33 19.42 14.00
N ILE A 67 -10.84 20.36 13.22
CA ILE A 67 -12.01 20.15 12.34
C ILE A 67 -11.66 19.18 11.22
N THR A 68 -10.55 19.42 10.52
CA THR A 68 -10.12 18.58 9.39
C THR A 68 -9.85 17.13 9.84
N LEU A 69 -9.24 16.97 11.00
CA LEU A 69 -8.97 15.66 11.56
C LEU A 69 -10.25 14.96 12.02
N LEU A 70 -11.14 15.66 12.69
CA LEU A 70 -12.45 15.13 13.11
C LEU A 70 -13.24 14.60 11.92
N LEU A 71 -13.37 15.39 10.85
CA LEU A 71 -14.07 14.99 9.63
C LEU A 71 -13.43 13.76 9.00
N SER A 72 -12.11 13.73 8.88
CA SER A 72 -11.37 12.60 8.28
C SER A 72 -11.56 11.31 9.07
N ILE A 73 -11.44 11.35 10.40
CA ILE A 73 -11.61 10.19 11.28
C ILE A 73 -13.07 9.72 11.27
N SER A 74 -14.01 10.65 11.44
CA SER A 74 -15.44 10.33 11.49
C SER A 74 -15.94 9.72 10.19
N TYR A 75 -15.58 10.28 9.04
CA TYR A 75 -15.87 9.71 7.73
C TYR A 75 -15.32 8.29 7.58
N ARG A 76 -14.07 8.06 7.98
CA ARG A 76 -13.44 6.74 7.85
C ARG A 76 -14.06 5.69 8.76
N LEU A 77 -14.39 6.06 9.99
CA LEU A 77 -15.08 5.16 10.93
C LEU A 77 -16.48 4.81 10.46
N SER A 78 -17.27 5.81 10.06
CA SER A 78 -18.64 5.61 9.58
C SER A 78 -18.68 4.73 8.33
N ALA A 79 -17.81 4.99 7.33
CA ALA A 79 -17.71 4.17 6.13
C ALA A 79 -17.32 2.71 6.43
N ARG A 80 -16.47 2.49 7.43
CA ARG A 80 -16.10 1.14 7.87
C ARG A 80 -17.24 0.43 8.58
N TYR A 81 -17.96 1.14 9.45
CA TYR A 81 -19.12 0.58 10.17
C TYR A 81 -20.30 0.33 9.25
N GLN A 82 -20.54 1.21 8.27
CA GLN A 82 -21.50 1.00 7.21
C GLN A 82 -21.27 -0.35 6.52
N LYS A 83 -20.07 -0.60 6.03
CA LYS A 83 -19.69 -1.87 5.39
C LYS A 83 -19.79 -3.06 6.33
N LYS A 84 -19.25 -2.94 7.55
CA LYS A 84 -19.19 -4.07 8.49
C LYS A 84 -20.55 -4.56 8.94
N PHE A 85 -21.47 -3.63 9.16
CA PHE A 85 -22.80 -3.92 9.71
C PHE A 85 -23.91 -3.84 8.66
N ASN A 86 -23.55 -3.65 7.38
CA ASN A 86 -24.47 -3.47 6.26
C ASN A 86 -25.56 -2.43 6.57
N LEU A 87 -25.14 -1.21 6.95
CA LEU A 87 -26.01 -0.13 7.36
C LEU A 87 -26.28 0.81 6.18
N ASP A 88 -27.51 1.29 6.09
CA ASP A 88 -27.95 2.20 5.05
C ASP A 88 -27.94 3.65 5.57
N TYR A 89 -26.78 4.28 5.56
CA TYR A 89 -26.56 5.70 5.81
C TYR A 89 -25.35 6.23 5.03
N GLU A 90 -25.35 7.51 4.72
CA GLU A 90 -24.22 8.16 4.04
C GLU A 90 -23.11 8.53 5.06
N PRO A 91 -21.87 8.02 4.89
CA PRO A 91 -20.77 8.30 5.82
C PRO A 91 -20.42 9.78 6.00
N MET A 92 -20.58 10.60 4.93
CA MET A 92 -20.30 12.03 4.98
C MET A 92 -21.30 12.77 5.88
N MET A 93 -22.56 12.36 5.86
CA MET A 93 -23.58 12.91 6.76
C MET A 93 -23.24 12.66 8.23
N VAL A 94 -22.77 11.46 8.56
CA VAL A 94 -22.33 11.13 9.93
C VAL A 94 -21.14 11.99 10.35
N ALA A 95 -20.20 12.26 9.44
CA ALA A 95 -19.06 13.13 9.70
C ALA A 95 -19.50 14.58 9.95
N LEU A 96 -20.46 15.11 9.20
CA LEU A 96 -21.02 16.47 9.41
C LEU A 96 -21.77 16.57 10.75
N LEU A 97 -22.53 15.54 11.14
CA LEU A 97 -23.20 15.51 12.44
C LEU A 97 -22.19 15.43 13.59
N SER A 98 -21.08 14.69 13.41
CA SER A 98 -19.99 14.68 14.38
C SER A 98 -19.33 16.05 14.50
N LEU A 99 -19.18 16.80 13.40
CA LEU A 99 -18.69 18.18 13.41
C LEU A 99 -19.63 19.10 14.19
N ALA A 100 -20.92 19.05 13.90
CA ALA A 100 -21.91 19.86 14.63
C ALA A 100 -21.87 19.58 16.14
N THR A 101 -21.74 18.30 16.53
CA THR A 101 -21.59 17.90 17.94
C THR A 101 -20.30 18.46 18.55
N PHE A 102 -19.19 18.38 17.83
CA PHE A 102 -17.91 18.92 18.30
C PHE A 102 -17.98 20.45 18.50
N MET A 103 -18.60 21.18 17.57
CA MET A 103 -18.79 22.63 17.71
C MET A 103 -19.66 22.98 18.92
N ALA A 104 -20.71 22.20 19.21
CA ALA A 104 -21.51 22.34 20.40
C ALA A 104 -20.70 22.12 21.71
N LEU A 105 -19.86 21.08 21.73
CA LEU A 105 -18.96 20.81 22.87
C LEU A 105 -17.94 21.93 23.06
N MET A 106 -17.39 22.47 21.97
CA MET A 106 -16.48 23.62 22.04
C MET A 106 -17.15 24.88 22.57
N HIS A 107 -18.44 25.07 22.30
CA HIS A 107 -19.22 26.18 22.86
C HIS A 107 -19.44 26.07 24.38
N VAL A 108 -19.59 24.85 24.89
CA VAL A 108 -19.66 24.59 26.35
C VAL A 108 -18.35 24.98 27.06
N ASP A 109 -17.20 24.72 26.41
CA ASP A 109 -15.90 25.06 27.00
C ASP A 109 -15.56 26.57 26.89
N PHE A 110 -16.02 27.21 25.82
CA PHE A 110 -15.68 28.59 25.47
C PHE A 110 -16.93 29.31 24.97
N ASP A 111 -17.47 30.24 25.73
CA ASP A 111 -18.62 31.05 25.32
C ASP A 111 -18.42 31.70 23.94
N GLN A 112 -17.19 32.13 23.66
CA GLN A 112 -16.76 32.65 22.37
C GLN A 112 -15.46 31.94 21.97
N TYR A 113 -15.53 31.02 21.01
CA TYR A 113 -14.34 30.35 20.50
C TYR A 113 -13.78 31.04 19.26
N THR A 114 -12.46 31.13 19.23
CA THR A 114 -11.68 31.67 18.10
C THR A 114 -11.08 30.52 17.30
N LEU A 115 -10.54 30.80 16.10
CA LEU A 115 -9.78 29.82 15.31
C LEU A 115 -8.62 29.20 16.12
N LYS A 116 -8.05 29.91 17.09
CA LYS A 116 -7.02 29.37 17.98
C LYS A 116 -7.53 28.19 18.81
N HIS A 117 -8.79 28.20 19.23
CA HIS A 117 -9.40 27.11 19.97
C HIS A 117 -9.74 25.89 19.08
N LEU A 118 -9.93 26.07 17.76
CA LEU A 118 -10.21 25.02 16.79
C LEU A 118 -8.94 24.42 16.15
N GLY A 119 -7.79 24.95 16.53
CA GLY A 119 -6.49 24.52 16.01
C GLY A 119 -5.94 23.26 16.70
N VAL A 120 -4.62 23.20 16.80
CA VAL A 120 -3.85 22.06 17.34
C VAL A 120 -4.21 21.73 18.80
N SER A 121 -4.58 22.72 19.61
CA SER A 121 -4.93 22.53 21.03
C SER A 121 -6.16 21.64 21.24
N SER A 122 -7.10 21.61 20.32
CA SER A 122 -8.33 20.81 20.41
C SER A 122 -8.32 19.50 19.63
N VAL A 123 -7.18 19.11 19.06
CA VAL A 123 -7.03 17.86 18.31
C VAL A 123 -7.43 16.63 19.12
N ALA A 124 -7.03 16.55 20.39
CA ALA A 124 -7.40 15.43 21.25
C ALA A 124 -8.93 15.34 21.47
N LYS A 125 -9.59 16.49 21.72
CA LYS A 125 -11.06 16.55 21.87
C LYS A 125 -11.75 16.14 20.56
N ALA A 126 -11.22 16.53 19.42
CA ALA A 126 -11.73 16.17 18.09
C ALA A 126 -11.65 14.67 17.84
N ILE A 127 -10.51 14.03 18.16
CA ILE A 127 -10.32 12.56 18.03
C ILE A 127 -11.33 11.83 18.92
N LEU A 128 -11.42 12.20 20.19
CA LEU A 128 -12.36 11.57 21.14
C LEU A 128 -13.81 11.75 20.68
N CYS A 129 -14.18 12.98 20.29
CA CYS A 129 -15.52 13.26 19.77
C CYS A 129 -15.83 12.40 18.55
N ALA A 130 -14.93 12.31 17.57
CA ALA A 130 -15.14 11.48 16.37
C ALA A 130 -15.36 10.00 16.72
N ILE A 131 -14.57 9.44 17.62
CA ILE A 131 -14.67 8.03 18.02
C ILE A 131 -15.98 7.77 18.76
N ILE A 132 -16.25 8.54 19.83
CA ILE A 132 -17.43 8.37 20.69
C ILE A 132 -18.70 8.59 19.88
N PHE A 133 -18.75 9.65 19.07
CA PHE A 133 -19.90 9.93 18.21
C PHE A 133 -20.21 8.78 17.27
N ASN A 134 -19.22 8.26 16.55
CA ASN A 134 -19.43 7.18 15.60
C ASN A 134 -19.87 5.86 16.27
N GLU A 135 -19.33 5.54 17.46
CA GLU A 135 -19.76 4.37 18.22
C GLU A 135 -21.22 4.50 18.66
N LEU A 136 -21.59 5.63 19.26
CA LEU A 136 -22.95 5.90 19.72
C LEU A 136 -23.94 5.97 18.55
N TYR A 137 -23.59 6.69 17.48
CA TYR A 137 -24.40 6.79 16.28
C TYR A 137 -24.68 5.42 15.67
N THR A 138 -23.63 4.63 15.47
CA THR A 138 -23.75 3.28 14.90
C THR A 138 -24.59 2.36 15.81
N PHE A 139 -24.40 2.46 17.13
CA PHE A 139 -25.18 1.68 18.10
C PHE A 139 -26.67 2.05 18.03
N ILE A 140 -27.01 3.35 18.09
CA ILE A 140 -28.39 3.84 18.06
C ILE A 140 -29.02 3.56 16.69
N PHE A 141 -28.30 3.76 15.60
CA PHE A 141 -28.80 3.47 14.26
C PHE A 141 -29.16 1.99 14.07
N ARG A 142 -28.39 1.07 14.65
CA ARG A 142 -28.67 -0.37 14.61
C ARG A 142 -29.88 -0.78 15.43
N HIS A 143 -30.11 -0.12 16.58
CA HIS A 143 -31.13 -0.47 17.54
C HIS A 143 -32.34 0.48 17.49
N ARG A 144 -32.45 1.28 16.42
CA ARG A 144 -33.56 2.24 16.26
C ARG A 144 -34.92 1.52 16.32
N PRO A 145 -35.88 1.98 17.17
CA PRO A 145 -37.16 1.36 17.35
C PRO A 145 -38.09 1.54 16.12
N PHE A 146 -37.88 2.60 15.34
CA PHE A 146 -38.72 2.92 14.18
C PHE A 146 -37.94 2.66 12.90
N LYS A 147 -38.32 1.60 12.16
CA LYS A 147 -37.96 1.44 10.75
C LYS A 147 -39.07 2.13 9.95
N PHE A 148 -38.81 3.28 9.40
CA PHE A 148 -39.75 3.97 8.52
C PHE A 148 -39.95 3.14 7.24
N ARG A 149 -40.93 2.21 7.27
CA ARG A 149 -41.30 1.35 6.15
C ARG A 149 -42.14 2.07 5.07
N PHE A 150 -42.67 3.25 5.39
CA PHE A 150 -43.66 3.94 4.57
C PHE A 150 -43.13 4.57 3.27
N LEU A 151 -41.81 4.63 3.06
CA LEU A 151 -41.19 5.39 1.95
C LEU A 151 -40.38 4.53 0.98
N GLN A 152 -40.62 3.22 0.94
CA GLN A 152 -39.77 2.30 0.14
C GLN A 152 -40.00 2.37 -1.38
N ASN A 153 -41.09 2.92 -1.86
CA ASN A 153 -41.45 2.80 -3.29
C ASN A 153 -41.31 4.04 -4.17
N ASP A 154 -41.12 5.26 -3.59
CA ASP A 154 -41.19 6.50 -4.41
C ASP A 154 -40.14 7.58 -4.06
N VAL A 155 -39.12 7.30 -3.22
CA VAL A 155 -38.17 8.32 -2.75
C VAL A 155 -36.75 7.97 -3.21
N ASP A 156 -36.02 8.98 -3.69
CA ASP A 156 -34.59 8.91 -3.99
C ASP A 156 -33.81 8.32 -2.79
N ASN A 157 -32.87 7.43 -3.08
CA ASN A 157 -32.06 6.71 -2.09
C ASN A 157 -31.37 7.66 -1.08
N ASN A 158 -30.92 8.83 -1.52
CA ASN A 158 -30.30 9.84 -0.66
C ASN A 158 -31.30 10.41 0.38
N MET A 159 -32.54 10.65 -0.05
CA MET A 159 -33.59 11.16 0.83
C MET A 159 -34.02 10.09 1.83
N HIS A 160 -34.10 8.82 1.44
CA HIS A 160 -34.37 7.70 2.34
C HIS A 160 -33.28 7.58 3.42
N GLN A 161 -32.01 7.69 3.08
CA GLN A 161 -30.89 7.67 4.02
C GLN A 161 -30.94 8.84 4.99
N ALA A 162 -31.26 10.06 4.50
CA ALA A 162 -31.40 11.24 5.34
C ALA A 162 -32.53 11.12 6.37
N ILE A 163 -33.71 10.64 5.95
CA ILE A 163 -34.85 10.43 6.86
C ILE A 163 -34.52 9.33 7.90
N ALA A 164 -33.87 8.25 7.46
CA ALA A 164 -33.45 7.17 8.34
C ALA A 164 -32.47 7.61 9.44
N ALA A 165 -31.73 8.68 9.16
CA ALA A 165 -30.72 9.24 10.06
C ALA A 165 -31.29 10.26 11.06
N ILE A 166 -32.51 10.79 10.91
CA ILE A 166 -33.07 11.85 11.77
C ILE A 166 -33.04 11.44 13.24
N TYR A 167 -33.49 10.24 13.58
CA TYR A 167 -33.55 9.78 14.96
C TYR A 167 -32.16 9.76 15.65
N PRO A 168 -31.11 9.10 15.12
CA PRO A 168 -29.81 9.16 15.73
C PRO A 168 -29.15 10.54 15.60
N ALA A 169 -29.47 11.34 14.57
CA ALA A 169 -28.96 12.69 14.38
C ALA A 169 -29.41 13.66 15.46
N LEU A 170 -30.62 13.50 15.98
CA LEU A 170 -31.12 14.28 17.11
C LEU A 170 -30.60 13.75 18.45
N LEU A 171 -30.68 12.44 18.66
CA LEU A 171 -30.41 11.85 19.98
C LEU A 171 -28.92 11.90 20.36
N VAL A 172 -28.01 11.56 19.44
CA VAL A 172 -26.57 11.43 19.75
C VAL A 172 -25.93 12.76 20.14
N PRO A 173 -26.08 13.87 19.39
CA PRO A 173 -25.52 15.17 19.77
C PRO A 173 -26.01 15.63 21.15
N PHE A 174 -27.33 15.62 21.37
CA PHE A 174 -27.92 16.03 22.66
C PHE A 174 -27.38 15.18 23.81
N MET A 175 -27.36 13.85 23.64
CA MET A 175 -26.86 12.95 24.66
C MET A 175 -25.37 13.21 24.96
N MET A 176 -24.54 13.44 23.95
CA MET A 176 -23.11 13.73 24.15
C MET A 176 -22.89 15.04 24.86
N VAL A 177 -23.60 16.12 24.49
CA VAL A 177 -23.50 17.41 25.15
C VAL A 177 -23.96 17.32 26.61
N ILE A 178 -25.10 16.67 26.88
CA ILE A 178 -25.60 16.48 28.25
C ILE A 178 -24.61 15.70 29.10
N ILE A 179 -24.08 14.58 28.60
CA ILE A 179 -23.09 13.77 29.31
C ILE A 179 -21.81 14.58 29.57
N TYR A 180 -21.40 15.42 28.62
CA TYR A 180 -20.23 16.25 28.78
C TYR A 180 -20.44 17.34 29.85
N VAL A 181 -21.54 18.06 29.80
CA VAL A 181 -21.87 19.15 30.77
C VAL A 181 -21.96 18.61 32.19
N TYR A 182 -22.68 17.53 32.42
CA TYR A 182 -22.90 17.00 33.77
C TYR A 182 -21.82 16.02 34.26
N GLY A 183 -21.07 15.39 33.34
CA GLY A 183 -20.09 14.38 33.71
C GLY A 183 -18.65 14.82 33.63
N PHE A 184 -18.31 15.68 32.67
CA PHE A 184 -16.92 15.93 32.32
C PHE A 184 -16.50 17.41 32.28
N SER A 185 -17.41 18.40 32.26
CA SER A 185 -17.06 19.80 32.15
C SER A 185 -16.22 20.31 33.34
N GLN A 186 -16.38 19.71 34.50
CA GLN A 186 -15.61 20.01 35.71
C GLN A 186 -14.41 19.05 35.93
N TRP A 187 -14.21 18.08 35.05
CA TRP A 187 -13.18 17.08 35.21
C TRP A 187 -11.89 17.52 34.52
N GLU A 188 -10.95 18.02 35.33
CA GLU A 188 -9.61 18.42 34.88
C GLU A 188 -8.55 17.46 35.39
N PRO A 189 -8.52 16.19 34.90
CA PRO A 189 -7.63 15.16 35.44
C PRO A 189 -6.16 15.53 35.32
N LEU A 190 -5.80 16.35 34.32
CA LEU A 190 -4.43 16.77 34.11
C LEU A 190 -3.94 17.80 35.11
N LYS A 191 -4.83 18.72 35.57
CA LYS A 191 -4.48 19.65 36.65
C LYS A 191 -4.13 18.94 37.95
N ALA A 192 -4.76 17.77 38.20
CA ALA A 192 -4.46 16.97 39.38
C ALA A 192 -3.24 16.02 39.14
N LEU A 193 -3.10 15.48 37.93
CA LEU A 193 -2.08 14.50 37.61
C LEU A 193 -0.66 15.12 37.51
N VAL A 194 -0.56 16.35 36.95
CA VAL A 194 0.74 16.99 36.75
C VAL A 194 1.46 17.28 38.08
N PRO A 195 0.86 17.90 39.11
CA PRO A 195 1.50 18.06 40.42
C PRO A 195 1.83 16.73 41.10
N LEU A 196 0.98 15.69 40.92
CA LEU A 196 1.20 14.36 41.47
C LEU A 196 2.46 13.70 40.90
N LEU A 197 2.74 13.89 39.61
CA LEU A 197 3.87 13.25 38.91
C LEU A 197 5.16 14.07 38.98
N ILE A 198 5.05 15.41 39.06
CA ILE A 198 6.22 16.32 39.04
C ILE A 198 6.56 16.81 40.45
N GLY A 199 5.61 16.77 41.39
CA GLY A 199 5.73 17.35 42.71
C GLY A 199 5.62 18.88 42.73
N ASP A 200 5.73 19.49 43.91
CA ASP A 200 5.66 20.95 44.08
C ASP A 200 6.88 21.62 43.46
N VAL A 201 6.64 22.49 42.50
CA VAL A 201 7.65 23.34 41.85
C VAL A 201 7.73 24.66 42.60
N LYS A 202 8.86 24.98 43.25
CA LYS A 202 9.08 26.25 43.90
C LYS A 202 9.44 27.31 42.86
N GLU A 203 8.72 28.40 42.84
CA GLU A 203 8.89 29.51 41.88
C GLU A 203 10.33 30.05 41.83
N ALA A 204 11.02 30.08 42.94
CA ALA A 204 12.35 30.68 43.07
C ALA A 204 13.50 29.78 42.57
N SER A 205 13.34 28.47 42.52
CA SER A 205 14.44 27.53 42.22
C SER A 205 14.32 26.82 40.88
N GLY A 206 13.19 26.96 40.17
CA GLY A 206 12.92 26.24 38.95
C GLY A 206 12.74 24.72 39.14
N LEU A 207 12.80 23.96 38.05
CA LEU A 207 12.70 22.51 38.08
C LEU A 207 14.01 21.86 38.51
N SER A 208 13.93 20.86 39.35
CA SER A 208 15.05 19.93 39.56
C SER A 208 15.23 19.04 38.31
N TYR A 209 16.38 18.39 38.18
CA TYR A 209 16.63 17.49 37.07
C TYR A 209 15.60 16.34 36.98
N VAL A 210 15.26 15.73 38.11
CA VAL A 210 14.25 14.64 38.13
C VAL A 210 12.88 15.14 37.69
N GLN A 211 12.49 16.32 38.14
CA GLN A 211 11.25 16.96 37.72
C GLN A 211 11.26 17.28 36.21
N SER A 212 12.41 17.75 35.67
CA SER A 212 12.56 18.02 34.25
C SER A 212 12.40 16.77 33.38
N ILE A 213 12.92 15.63 33.83
CA ILE A 213 12.67 14.32 33.17
C ILE A 213 11.17 14.00 33.21
N GLY A 214 10.50 14.22 34.33
CA GLY A 214 9.05 14.00 34.47
C GLY A 214 8.25 14.85 33.49
N VAL A 215 8.58 16.14 33.35
CA VAL A 215 7.95 17.06 32.38
C VAL A 215 8.16 16.58 30.95
N VAL A 216 9.40 16.22 30.58
CA VAL A 216 9.72 15.70 29.25
C VAL A 216 8.95 14.41 29.00
N LEU A 217 8.93 13.49 29.95
CA LEU A 217 8.19 12.23 29.83
C LEU A 217 6.70 12.45 29.57
N ILE A 218 6.05 13.27 30.39
CA ILE A 218 4.62 13.60 30.24
C ILE A 218 4.38 14.23 28.87
N ASN A 219 5.19 15.20 28.48
CA ASN A 219 5.08 15.85 27.18
C ASN A 219 5.16 14.85 26.03
N GLN A 220 6.12 13.93 26.06
CA GLN A 220 6.30 12.94 25.01
C GLN A 220 5.18 11.88 24.96
N VAL A 221 4.68 11.46 26.12
CA VAL A 221 3.52 10.55 26.19
C VAL A 221 2.28 11.21 25.60
N LEU A 222 2.04 12.48 25.92
CA LEU A 222 0.93 13.23 25.34
C LEU A 222 1.06 13.35 23.82
N TRP A 223 2.21 13.74 23.31
CA TRP A 223 2.48 13.79 21.87
C TRP A 223 2.32 12.44 21.19
N PHE A 224 2.75 11.36 21.85
CA PHE A 224 2.55 10.03 21.35
C PHE A 224 1.08 9.62 21.27
N LEU A 225 0.23 10.15 22.15
CA LEU A 225 -1.22 9.98 22.12
C LEU A 225 -1.93 10.93 21.12
N GLY A 226 -1.19 11.78 20.41
CA GLY A 226 -1.73 12.78 19.48
C GLY A 226 -2.20 14.07 20.15
N ILE A 227 -1.82 14.28 21.40
CA ILE A 227 -2.14 15.48 22.17
C ILE A 227 -0.92 16.40 22.16
N HIS A 228 -1.11 17.69 21.87
CA HIS A 228 -0.03 18.66 21.90
C HIS A 228 0.42 18.92 23.35
N GLY A 229 1.41 18.13 23.80
CA GLY A 229 1.82 18.08 25.20
C GLY A 229 2.28 19.43 25.74
N SER A 230 3.11 20.17 25.00
CA SER A 230 3.60 21.47 25.42
C SER A 230 2.49 22.48 25.65
N ALA A 231 1.49 22.59 24.74
CA ALA A 231 0.37 23.49 24.89
C ALA A 231 -0.51 23.14 26.11
N LEU A 232 -0.68 21.83 26.34
CA LEU A 232 -1.48 21.35 27.46
C LEU A 232 -0.77 21.60 28.80
N LEU A 233 0.54 21.37 28.88
CA LEU A 233 1.35 21.65 30.07
C LEU A 233 1.40 23.16 30.35
N GLU A 234 1.54 23.99 29.32
CA GLU A 234 1.51 25.44 29.45
C GLU A 234 0.20 25.96 30.06
N THR A 235 -0.93 25.40 29.66
CA THR A 235 -2.25 25.79 30.17
C THR A 235 -2.50 25.31 31.60
N ASN A 236 -2.07 24.10 31.95
CA ASN A 236 -2.41 23.44 33.21
C ASN A 236 -1.32 23.54 34.28
N ALA A 237 -0.09 23.87 33.89
CA ALA A 237 1.03 24.03 34.80
C ALA A 237 1.96 25.17 34.36
N PRO A 238 1.50 26.42 34.38
CA PRO A 238 2.26 27.59 33.90
C PRO A 238 3.59 27.79 34.64
N LEU A 239 3.71 27.37 35.89
CA LEU A 239 4.95 27.42 36.69
C LEU A 239 6.08 26.54 36.07
N ILE A 240 5.75 25.53 35.30
CA ILE A 240 6.75 24.65 34.64
C ILE A 240 7.46 25.39 33.51
N TYR A 241 6.83 26.39 32.94
CA TYR A 241 7.32 27.17 31.80
C TYR A 241 7.74 28.58 32.19
N LEU A 242 8.26 28.75 33.43
CA LEU A 242 8.82 30.04 33.86
C LEU A 242 9.84 30.55 32.84
N GLN A 243 9.51 31.72 32.26
CA GLN A 243 10.37 32.43 31.32
C GLN A 243 11.25 33.41 32.07
N GLY A 244 12.34 32.96 32.67
CA GLY A 244 13.34 33.80 33.32
C GLY A 244 14.72 33.65 32.73
N GLN A 245 15.51 34.72 32.61
CA GLN A 245 16.93 34.60 32.31
C GLN A 245 17.62 33.74 33.40
N GLY A 246 18.37 32.72 32.99
CA GLY A 246 19.13 31.88 33.94
C GLY A 246 18.36 30.77 34.64
N VAL A 247 17.06 30.55 34.33
CA VAL A 247 16.31 29.40 34.89
C VAL A 247 16.62 28.15 34.11
N LEU A 248 17.31 27.20 34.76
CA LEU A 248 17.58 25.88 34.23
C LEU A 248 16.29 25.08 34.09
N TYR A 249 16.23 24.27 33.05
CA TYR A 249 15.08 23.41 32.72
C TYR A 249 13.77 24.19 32.47
N SER A 250 13.88 25.43 31.92
CA SER A 250 12.75 26.17 31.37
C SER A 250 12.26 25.55 30.05
N ARG A 251 11.07 25.99 29.59
CA ARG A 251 10.57 25.62 28.26
C ARG A 251 11.62 25.81 27.17
N GLN A 252 12.32 26.97 27.19
CA GLN A 252 13.39 27.27 26.25
C GLN A 252 14.52 26.23 26.28
N PHE A 253 14.94 25.80 27.47
CA PHE A 253 15.96 24.78 27.59
C PHE A 253 15.53 23.44 26.98
N PHE A 254 14.24 23.06 27.17
CA PHE A 254 13.70 21.84 26.54
C PHE A 254 13.66 21.96 25.01
N GLU A 255 13.25 23.11 24.49
CA GLU A 255 13.21 23.37 23.04
C GLU A 255 14.59 23.30 22.41
N LEU A 256 15.63 23.76 23.11
CA LEU A 256 17.02 23.77 22.63
C LEU A 256 17.72 22.41 22.69
N TYR A 257 17.53 21.66 23.79
CA TYR A 257 18.33 20.47 24.06
C TYR A 257 17.53 19.17 24.18
N ALA A 258 16.21 19.23 24.38
CA ALA A 258 15.38 18.05 24.44
C ALA A 258 14.58 17.81 23.14
N TYR A 259 14.08 18.88 22.49
CA TYR A 259 13.15 18.76 21.37
C TYR A 259 13.76 19.17 20.03
N MET A 260 15.00 18.77 19.80
CA MET A 260 15.71 19.09 18.56
C MET A 260 15.03 18.42 17.34
N GLY A 261 14.52 19.26 16.44
CA GLY A 261 13.65 18.83 15.34
C GLY A 261 12.20 18.63 15.76
N GLY A 262 11.80 19.15 16.94
CA GLY A 262 10.48 19.02 17.54
C GLY A 262 10.35 17.88 18.54
N ALA A 263 9.13 17.64 19.05
CA ALA A 263 8.87 16.59 20.03
C ALA A 263 9.43 15.23 19.58
N GLY A 264 10.01 14.48 20.52
CA GLY A 264 10.65 13.19 20.23
C GLY A 264 12.10 13.31 19.75
N THR A 265 12.71 14.50 19.72
CA THR A 265 14.03 14.74 19.10
C THR A 265 14.05 14.21 17.66
N THR A 266 12.98 14.54 16.91
CA THR A 266 12.67 13.90 15.62
C THR A 266 13.67 14.21 14.51
N LEU A 267 14.61 15.13 14.70
CA LEU A 267 15.74 15.28 13.79
C LEU A 267 16.60 14.00 13.74
N GLY A 268 16.81 13.35 14.89
CA GLY A 268 17.48 12.05 14.93
C GLY A 268 16.72 10.94 14.20
N LEU A 269 15.38 10.91 14.34
CA LEU A 269 14.51 10.02 13.57
C LEU A 269 14.63 10.28 12.07
N LEU A 270 14.60 11.56 11.66
CA LEU A 270 14.72 11.94 10.26
C LEU A 270 16.04 11.45 9.65
N ILE A 271 17.16 11.64 10.34
CA ILE A 271 18.47 11.16 9.91
C ILE A 271 18.47 9.63 9.81
N ALA A 272 17.93 8.94 10.82
CA ALA A 272 17.81 7.49 10.81
C ALA A 272 16.98 6.98 9.62
N LEU A 273 15.86 7.63 9.29
CA LEU A 273 15.04 7.32 8.11
C LEU A 273 15.78 7.56 6.80
N PHE A 274 16.52 8.66 6.72
CA PHE A 274 17.23 9.04 5.51
C PHE A 274 18.28 8.00 5.11
N PHE A 275 19.00 7.47 6.08
CA PHE A 275 20.10 6.52 5.84
C PHE A 275 19.68 5.04 5.90
N SER A 276 18.70 4.68 6.71
CA SER A 276 18.33 3.26 6.93
C SER A 276 17.09 2.81 6.18
N SER A 277 16.18 3.72 5.82
CA SER A 277 14.93 3.35 5.17
C SER A 277 15.10 3.19 3.65
N LYS A 278 14.59 2.07 3.12
CA LYS A 278 14.49 1.78 1.68
C LYS A 278 13.08 2.03 1.13
N THR A 279 12.14 2.41 1.98
CA THR A 279 10.72 2.56 1.67
C THR A 279 10.36 4.02 1.31
N ASN A 280 9.06 4.27 1.08
CA ASN A 280 8.50 5.60 0.91
C ASN A 280 8.76 6.53 2.11
N ASN A 281 9.11 5.99 3.28
CA ASN A 281 9.48 6.75 4.46
C ASN A 281 10.73 7.62 4.23
N ARG A 282 11.67 7.16 3.39
CA ARG A 282 12.83 7.97 2.97
C ARG A 282 12.41 9.19 2.14
N LYS A 283 11.38 9.06 1.30
CA LYS A 283 10.83 10.21 0.53
C LYS A 283 10.20 11.23 1.48
N LEU A 284 9.43 10.75 2.46
CA LEU A 284 8.84 11.62 3.48
C LEU A 284 9.91 12.37 4.27
N ALA A 285 10.99 11.69 4.66
CA ALA A 285 12.12 12.32 5.36
C ALA A 285 12.76 13.46 4.53
N LYS A 286 12.85 13.33 3.19
CA LYS A 286 13.33 14.40 2.32
C LYS A 286 12.46 15.66 2.40
N TYR A 287 11.13 15.51 2.39
CA TYR A 287 10.20 16.64 2.48
C TYR A 287 10.17 17.25 3.88
N ALA A 288 10.38 16.44 4.92
CA ALA A 288 10.40 16.90 6.31
C ALA A 288 11.72 17.57 6.72
N LEU A 289 12.78 17.52 5.91
CA LEU A 289 14.12 17.99 6.28
C LEU A 289 14.12 19.47 6.64
N ILE A 290 13.61 20.33 5.76
CA ILE A 290 13.59 21.78 5.98
C ILE A 290 12.74 22.15 7.19
N PRO A 291 11.47 21.73 7.31
CA PRO A 291 10.69 22.01 8.52
C PRO A 291 11.35 21.55 9.81
N SER A 292 11.96 20.34 9.83
CA SER A 292 12.57 19.78 11.04
C SER A 292 13.80 20.58 11.52
N ILE A 293 14.54 21.24 10.63
CA ILE A 293 15.64 22.14 11.02
C ILE A 293 15.09 23.32 11.84
N PHE A 294 13.86 23.74 11.54
CA PHE A 294 13.14 24.79 12.29
C PHE A 294 12.27 24.25 13.43
N ASN A 295 12.55 23.04 13.92
CA ASN A 295 11.79 22.34 14.97
C ASN A 295 10.31 22.04 14.62
N ILE A 296 9.92 22.14 13.36
CA ILE A 296 8.58 21.84 12.88
C ILE A 296 8.54 20.36 12.45
N ASN A 297 7.90 19.50 13.24
CA ASN A 297 7.93 18.05 13.03
C ASN A 297 6.57 17.41 12.74
N GLU A 298 5.55 18.20 12.54
CA GLU A 298 4.18 17.73 12.26
C GLU A 298 4.14 16.82 11.03
N LEU A 299 4.97 17.12 10.02
CA LEU A 299 5.08 16.28 8.83
C LEU A 299 5.59 14.88 9.15
N LEU A 300 6.53 14.73 10.10
CA LEU A 300 7.00 13.43 10.56
C LEU A 300 5.98 12.76 11.47
N ILE A 301 5.42 13.50 12.43
CA ILE A 301 4.46 12.95 13.42
C ILE A 301 3.24 12.37 12.72
N PHE A 302 2.70 13.07 11.73
CA PHE A 302 1.48 12.68 11.04
C PHE A 302 1.75 11.82 9.78
N GLY A 303 2.82 12.10 9.05
CA GLY A 303 3.17 11.36 7.84
C GLY A 303 3.73 9.95 8.10
N LEU A 304 4.45 9.74 9.22
CA LEU A 304 4.98 8.42 9.65
C LEU A 304 4.04 7.65 10.57
N PRO A 305 2.80 8.04 10.74
CA PRO A 305 1.96 7.88 11.91
C PRO A 305 2.74 7.48 13.17
N ILE A 306 3.50 8.44 13.73
CA ILE A 306 4.24 8.24 15.00
C ILE A 306 3.23 8.06 16.13
N VAL A 307 2.10 8.76 16.06
CA VAL A 307 1.01 8.65 17.03
C VAL A 307 0.57 7.19 17.13
N LEU A 308 0.63 6.66 18.35
CA LEU A 308 0.28 5.27 18.70
C LEU A 308 1.07 4.19 17.92
N ASN A 309 2.25 4.51 17.44
CA ASN A 309 3.12 3.57 16.74
C ASN A 309 4.01 2.81 17.72
N ARG A 310 3.67 1.54 17.99
CA ARG A 310 4.39 0.69 18.93
C ARG A 310 5.91 0.56 18.67
N PHE A 311 6.33 0.71 17.40
CA PHE A 311 7.75 0.58 17.05
C PHE A 311 8.55 1.83 17.41
N LEU A 312 7.93 3.01 17.35
CA LEU A 312 8.59 4.28 17.60
C LEU A 312 8.36 4.81 19.02
N PHE A 313 7.54 4.15 19.84
CA PHE A 313 7.22 4.56 21.21
C PHE A 313 8.46 4.75 22.08
N ILE A 314 9.28 3.72 22.16
CA ILE A 314 10.47 3.73 23.04
C ILE A 314 11.45 4.84 22.63
N PRO A 315 11.93 4.92 21.38
CA PRO A 315 12.89 5.96 21.01
C PRO A 315 12.27 7.36 21.05
N PHE A 316 10.97 7.53 20.77
CA PHE A 316 10.28 8.82 20.83
C PHE A 316 10.26 9.41 22.25
N ILE A 317 10.17 8.55 23.28
CA ILE A 317 10.21 8.99 24.67
C ILE A 317 11.64 9.15 25.16
N LEU A 318 12.54 8.18 24.87
CA LEU A 318 13.88 8.17 25.43
C LEU A 318 14.83 9.17 24.78
N ALA A 319 14.68 9.49 23.50
CA ALA A 319 15.59 10.38 22.80
C ALA A 319 15.67 11.80 23.45
N PRO A 320 14.56 12.47 23.77
CA PRO A 320 14.59 13.75 24.46
C PRO A 320 15.20 13.66 25.86
N ILE A 321 14.94 12.56 26.59
CA ILE A 321 15.48 12.33 27.93
C ILE A 321 17.01 12.18 27.88
N LEU A 322 17.51 11.43 26.92
CA LEU A 322 18.96 11.28 26.72
C LEU A 322 19.61 12.60 26.30
N SER A 323 18.96 13.35 25.42
CA SER A 323 19.47 14.64 24.94
C SER A 323 19.57 15.68 26.07
N ILE A 324 18.56 15.79 26.94
CA ILE A 324 18.61 16.68 28.10
C ILE A 324 19.66 16.23 29.13
N SER A 325 19.87 14.90 29.30
CA SER A 325 20.88 14.37 30.16
C SER A 325 22.31 14.69 29.69
N ILE A 326 22.53 14.68 28.37
CA ILE A 326 23.80 15.09 27.74
C ILE A 326 24.05 16.58 27.99
N ALA A 327 23.05 17.44 27.79
CA ALA A 327 23.19 18.87 28.03
C ALA A 327 23.48 19.18 29.50
N ARG A 328 22.83 18.46 30.44
CA ARG A 328 23.13 18.57 31.88
C ARG A 328 24.57 18.17 32.17
N LEU A 329 25.00 17.01 31.69
CA LEU A 329 26.38 16.52 31.94
C LEU A 329 27.41 17.51 31.42
N ALA A 330 27.17 18.09 30.23
CA ALA A 330 28.03 19.12 29.64
C ALA A 330 28.08 20.39 30.52
N MET A 331 26.99 20.79 31.18
CA MET A 331 26.99 21.89 32.14
C MET A 331 27.72 21.54 33.43
N GLU A 332 27.51 20.36 33.99
CA GLU A 332 28.22 19.89 35.21
C GLU A 332 29.74 19.79 35.01
N MET A 333 30.15 19.48 33.76
CA MET A 333 31.59 19.43 33.40
C MET A 333 32.16 20.81 33.03
N GLY A 334 31.37 21.89 33.10
CA GLY A 334 31.80 23.25 32.71
C GLY A 334 32.05 23.41 31.22
N ILE A 335 31.55 22.50 30.36
CA ILE A 335 31.67 22.57 28.90
C ILE A 335 30.61 23.50 28.31
N LEU A 336 29.39 23.44 28.85
CA LEU A 336 28.25 24.22 28.35
C LEU A 336 27.89 25.31 29.36
N ASP A 337 28.10 26.57 29.00
CA ASP A 337 27.58 27.75 29.72
C ASP A 337 26.27 28.19 29.07
N PHE A 338 25.16 27.88 29.72
CA PHE A 338 23.82 28.27 29.24
C PHE A 338 23.52 29.72 29.62
N THR A 339 23.49 30.59 28.61
CA THR A 339 23.31 32.03 28.85
C THR A 339 21.86 32.47 29.16
N GLY A 340 20.87 31.57 28.90
CA GLY A 340 19.45 31.87 29.06
C GLY A 340 18.92 32.90 28.04
N LEU A 341 19.68 33.25 27.01
CA LEU A 341 19.25 34.16 25.96
C LEU A 341 17.96 33.66 25.29
N ARG A 342 16.93 34.50 25.23
CA ARG A 342 15.64 34.11 24.62
C ARG A 342 15.80 33.93 23.09
N THR A 343 15.51 32.76 22.61
CA THR A 343 15.40 32.45 21.20
C THR A 343 13.97 31.99 20.87
N ALA A 344 13.51 32.21 19.65
CA ALA A 344 12.24 31.62 19.22
C ALA A 344 12.35 30.07 19.18
N TRP A 345 11.29 29.38 19.55
CA TRP A 345 11.26 27.91 19.55
C TRP A 345 11.59 27.29 18.15
N SER A 346 11.28 28.01 17.08
CA SER A 346 11.56 27.65 15.70
C SER A 346 12.92 28.13 15.19
N THR A 347 13.82 28.62 16.08
CA THR A 347 15.20 28.94 15.68
C THR A 347 15.87 27.68 15.16
N PRO A 348 16.53 27.73 13.97
CA PRO A 348 17.23 26.60 13.42
C PRO A 348 18.17 25.96 14.43
N ILE A 349 18.17 24.62 14.45
CA ILE A 349 19.12 23.85 15.25
C ILE A 349 20.54 24.24 14.82
N LEU A 350 21.48 24.18 15.70
CA LEU A 350 22.85 24.69 15.64
C LEU A 350 22.93 26.22 15.81
N LEU A 351 22.11 27.01 15.11
CA LEU A 351 22.05 28.45 15.37
C LEU A 351 21.56 28.76 16.77
N SER A 352 20.52 28.06 17.20
CA SER A 352 19.98 28.18 18.57
C SER A 352 21.01 27.76 19.64
N GLY A 353 21.75 26.70 19.40
CA GLY A 353 22.86 26.27 20.25
C GLY A 353 23.98 27.28 20.32
N TYR A 354 24.35 27.89 19.18
CA TYR A 354 25.39 28.92 19.11
C TYR A 354 24.98 30.19 19.87
N LEU A 355 23.76 30.65 19.70
CA LEU A 355 23.26 31.87 20.38
C LEU A 355 23.18 31.71 21.90
N THR A 356 22.96 30.49 22.42
CA THR A 356 22.72 30.23 23.84
C THR A 356 23.88 29.61 24.59
N GLY A 357 24.84 29.00 23.90
CA GLY A 357 25.98 28.30 24.52
C GLY A 357 27.25 28.34 23.68
N GLY A 358 27.32 29.26 22.69
CA GLY A 358 28.49 29.37 21.80
C GLY A 358 28.76 28.06 21.02
N VAL A 359 30.02 27.85 20.66
CA VAL A 359 30.46 26.63 19.95
C VAL A 359 30.14 25.37 20.74
N ASN A 360 30.27 25.40 22.07
CA ASN A 360 29.99 24.26 22.93
C ASN A 360 28.49 23.90 22.93
N GLY A 361 27.60 24.88 22.85
CA GLY A 361 26.16 24.65 22.67
C GLY A 361 25.85 23.93 21.36
N VAL A 362 26.54 24.27 20.27
CA VAL A 362 26.43 23.55 18.98
C VAL A 362 26.91 22.12 19.11
N LEU A 363 28.07 21.88 19.75
CA LEU A 363 28.62 20.52 19.94
C LEU A 363 27.67 19.64 20.76
N VAL A 364 27.06 20.18 21.81
CA VAL A 364 26.08 19.46 22.63
C VAL A 364 24.83 19.11 21.82
N GLN A 365 24.33 20.03 20.96
CA GLN A 365 23.21 19.72 20.06
C GLN A 365 23.58 18.62 19.05
N ILE A 366 24.75 18.70 18.41
CA ILE A 366 25.21 17.67 17.49
C ILE A 366 25.29 16.31 18.17
N LEU A 367 25.87 16.23 19.38
CA LEU A 367 25.95 15.00 20.16
C LEU A 367 24.57 14.45 20.51
N GLY A 368 23.64 15.32 20.94
CA GLY A 368 22.26 14.93 21.24
C GLY A 368 21.54 14.36 20.03
N VAL A 369 21.69 14.98 18.86
CA VAL A 369 21.13 14.49 17.60
C VAL A 369 21.77 13.16 17.18
N ALA A 370 23.10 13.02 17.33
CA ALA A 370 23.81 11.78 16.99
C ALA A 370 23.34 10.61 17.88
N VAL A 371 23.25 10.81 19.19
CA VAL A 371 22.73 9.80 20.14
C VAL A 371 21.28 9.44 19.83
N SER A 372 20.45 10.45 19.55
CA SER A 372 19.07 10.23 19.14
C SER A 372 19.00 9.40 17.86
N THR A 373 19.83 9.70 16.84
CA THR A 373 19.91 8.94 15.60
C THR A 373 20.26 7.47 15.84
N CYS A 374 21.28 7.22 16.63
CA CYS A 374 21.70 5.87 17.02
C CYS A 374 20.57 5.11 17.74
N LEU A 375 19.84 5.79 18.61
CA LEU A 375 18.69 5.20 19.32
C LEU A 375 17.55 4.85 18.36
N TYR A 376 17.20 5.74 17.43
CA TYR A 376 16.12 5.49 16.46
C TYR A 376 16.46 4.42 15.42
N TRP A 377 17.73 4.24 15.06
CA TRP A 377 18.18 3.38 13.98
C TRP A 377 17.64 1.95 14.00
N PRO A 378 17.75 1.16 15.09
CA PRO A 378 17.24 -0.21 15.14
C PRO A 378 15.71 -0.27 15.07
N PHE A 379 15.02 0.73 15.61
CA PHE A 379 13.57 0.79 15.61
C PHE A 379 13.00 1.15 14.21
N VAL A 380 13.67 2.04 13.49
CA VAL A 380 13.33 2.36 12.09
C VAL A 380 13.49 1.13 11.20
N LYS A 381 14.57 0.37 11.34
CA LYS A 381 14.74 -0.90 10.60
C LYS A 381 13.59 -1.88 10.87
N ARG A 382 13.24 -2.10 12.15
CA ARG A 382 12.12 -2.98 12.50
C ARG A 382 10.78 -2.47 11.99
N PHE A 383 10.57 -1.17 12.01
CA PHE A 383 9.36 -0.55 11.49
C PHE A 383 9.25 -0.76 9.98
N ASP A 384 10.30 -0.50 9.20
CA ASP A 384 10.33 -0.73 7.75
C ASP A 384 10.10 -2.21 7.41
N GLN A 385 10.74 -3.14 8.11
CA GLN A 385 10.49 -4.58 7.94
C GLN A 385 9.01 -4.93 8.19
N SER A 386 8.39 -4.34 9.22
CA SER A 386 6.97 -4.57 9.52
C SER A 386 6.04 -4.02 8.44
N ILE A 387 6.43 -2.95 7.75
CA ILE A 387 5.69 -2.40 6.62
C ILE A 387 5.83 -3.33 5.42
N GLN A 388 7.04 -3.78 5.09
CA GLN A 388 7.27 -4.72 3.99
C GLN A 388 6.48 -6.01 4.16
N VAL A 389 6.55 -6.65 5.32
CA VAL A 389 5.78 -7.88 5.61
C VAL A 389 4.28 -7.66 5.46
N ARG A 390 3.76 -6.50 5.90
CA ARG A 390 2.33 -6.17 5.71
C ARG A 390 1.97 -5.91 4.25
N HIS A 391 2.85 -5.27 3.48
CA HIS A 391 2.65 -5.06 2.05
C HIS A 391 2.64 -6.39 1.30
N GLU A 392 3.59 -7.29 1.58
CA GLU A 392 3.64 -8.63 0.98
C GLU A 392 2.41 -9.47 1.34
N ALA A 393 1.99 -9.48 2.61
CA ALA A 393 0.80 -10.21 3.03
C ALA A 393 -0.47 -9.65 2.36
N LYS A 394 -0.60 -8.33 2.26
CA LYS A 394 -1.71 -7.68 1.56
C LYS A 394 -1.67 -7.97 0.07
N PHE A 395 -0.50 -7.92 -0.53
CA PHE A 395 -0.29 -8.26 -1.94
C PHE A 395 -0.69 -9.72 -2.21
N LYS A 396 -0.18 -10.68 -1.43
CA LYS A 396 -0.56 -12.10 -1.54
C LYS A 396 -2.07 -12.31 -1.41
N SER A 397 -2.73 -11.62 -0.47
CA SER A 397 -4.18 -11.71 -0.32
C SER A 397 -4.95 -11.12 -1.52
N MET A 398 -4.43 -10.06 -2.14
CA MET A 398 -5.02 -9.47 -3.33
C MET A 398 -4.82 -10.38 -4.57
N ILE A 399 -3.63 -10.97 -4.73
CA ILE A 399 -3.35 -11.98 -5.76
C ILE A 399 -4.27 -13.18 -5.60
N HIS A 400 -4.42 -13.69 -4.39
CA HIS A 400 -5.35 -14.79 -4.12
C HIS A 400 -6.80 -14.43 -4.50
N SER A 401 -7.22 -13.20 -4.24
CA SER A 401 -8.54 -12.73 -4.64
C SER A 401 -8.71 -12.65 -6.17
N LEU A 402 -7.66 -12.31 -6.91
CA LEU A 402 -7.66 -12.25 -8.38
C LEU A 402 -7.66 -13.65 -9.04
N ASN A 403 -7.21 -14.68 -8.31
CA ASN A 403 -7.18 -16.06 -8.77
C ASN A 403 -8.48 -16.83 -8.54
N GLN A 404 -9.50 -16.24 -7.93
CA GLN A 404 -10.76 -16.94 -7.68
C GLN A 404 -11.61 -17.03 -8.97
N PRO A 405 -12.32 -18.15 -9.20
CA PRO A 405 -13.23 -18.28 -10.33
C PRO A 405 -14.32 -17.20 -10.32
N GLY A 406 -14.67 -16.67 -11.49
CA GLY A 406 -15.71 -15.64 -11.63
C GLY A 406 -15.25 -14.20 -11.40
N PHE A 407 -13.97 -13.95 -11.39
CA PHE A 407 -13.42 -12.60 -11.25
C PHE A 407 -13.45 -11.86 -12.60
N ASP A 408 -14.20 -10.77 -12.65
CA ASP A 408 -14.33 -9.88 -13.80
C ASP A 408 -13.30 -8.73 -13.67
N ILE A 409 -12.23 -8.81 -14.46
CA ILE A 409 -11.12 -7.84 -14.41
C ILE A 409 -11.55 -6.46 -14.91
N ASP A 410 -12.46 -6.35 -15.86
CA ASP A 410 -12.94 -5.07 -16.38
C ASP A 410 -13.67 -4.28 -15.31
N LYS A 411 -14.55 -4.94 -14.54
CA LYS A 411 -15.20 -4.33 -13.38
C LYS A 411 -14.21 -3.89 -12.30
N ILE A 412 -13.13 -4.65 -12.11
CA ILE A 412 -12.10 -4.31 -11.12
C ILE A 412 -11.28 -3.10 -11.57
N LEU A 413 -10.86 -3.05 -12.83
CA LEU A 413 -10.11 -1.93 -13.39
C LEU A 413 -10.91 -0.62 -13.32
N ALA A 414 -12.23 -0.69 -13.53
CA ALA A 414 -13.15 0.44 -13.38
C ALA A 414 -13.35 0.85 -11.91
N ALA A 415 -13.15 -0.06 -10.96
CA ALA A 415 -13.40 0.20 -9.55
C ALA A 415 -12.35 1.13 -8.91
N ARG A 416 -12.82 2.15 -8.16
CA ARG A 416 -11.97 3.07 -7.39
C ARG A 416 -11.61 2.49 -6.00
N ASN A 417 -11.22 1.23 -5.94
CA ASN A 417 -10.80 0.55 -4.73
C ASN A 417 -9.33 0.12 -4.79
N ASN A 418 -8.84 -0.48 -3.71
CA ASN A 418 -7.44 -0.90 -3.62
C ASN A 418 -7.06 -1.94 -4.69
N LEU A 419 -7.98 -2.83 -5.06
CA LEU A 419 -7.74 -3.88 -6.04
C LEU A 419 -7.64 -3.30 -7.46
N GLY A 420 -8.57 -2.42 -7.84
CA GLY A 420 -8.50 -1.68 -9.10
C GLY A 420 -7.26 -0.79 -9.21
N GLY A 421 -6.86 -0.17 -8.08
CA GLY A 421 -5.60 0.58 -8.00
C GLY A 421 -4.37 -0.30 -8.24
N LEU A 422 -4.37 -1.54 -7.73
CA LEU A 422 -3.30 -2.50 -7.98
C LEU A 422 -3.26 -2.93 -9.45
N CYS A 423 -4.39 -3.30 -10.05
CA CYS A 423 -4.45 -3.73 -11.45
C CYS A 423 -3.95 -2.61 -12.40
N ARG A 424 -4.37 -1.37 -12.18
CA ARG A 424 -3.86 -0.21 -12.96
C ARG A 424 -2.36 0.03 -12.75
N ARG A 425 -1.84 -0.22 -11.56
CA ARG A 425 -0.39 -0.15 -11.29
C ARG A 425 0.35 -1.26 -12.04
N ILE A 426 -0.15 -2.50 -12.00
CA ILE A 426 0.43 -3.65 -12.72
C ILE A 426 0.47 -3.38 -14.22
N ASP A 427 -0.61 -2.85 -14.83
CA ASP A 427 -0.62 -2.45 -16.24
C ASP A 427 0.46 -1.41 -16.55
N LYS A 428 0.57 -0.37 -15.72
CA LYS A 428 1.62 0.65 -15.87
C LYS A 428 3.02 0.06 -15.76
N ASP A 429 3.24 -0.81 -14.77
CA ASP A 429 4.54 -1.43 -14.53
C ASP A 429 4.89 -2.39 -15.68
N MET A 430 3.95 -3.16 -16.24
CA MET A 430 4.16 -3.98 -17.44
C MET A 430 4.65 -3.15 -18.64
N ARG A 431 3.99 -2.03 -18.92
CA ARG A 431 4.38 -1.11 -20.02
C ARG A 431 5.77 -0.50 -19.85
N GLN A 432 6.22 -0.31 -18.62
CA GLN A 432 7.57 0.18 -18.33
C GLN A 432 8.61 -0.94 -18.36
N HIS A 433 8.25 -2.15 -17.99
CA HIS A 433 9.15 -3.27 -17.81
C HIS A 433 9.38 -4.08 -19.08
N ILE A 434 8.51 -3.98 -20.10
CA ILE A 434 8.57 -4.81 -21.30
C ILE A 434 9.92 -4.73 -22.03
N ASN A 435 10.53 -3.54 -22.09
CA ASN A 435 11.83 -3.32 -22.72
C ASN A 435 12.99 -3.17 -21.72
N ALA A 436 12.75 -3.42 -20.43
CA ALA A 436 13.73 -3.18 -19.37
C ALA A 436 14.38 -4.47 -18.84
N GLY A 437 14.13 -5.62 -19.51
CA GLY A 437 14.75 -6.90 -19.15
C GLY A 437 14.14 -7.59 -17.93
N TYR A 438 12.92 -7.23 -17.53
CA TYR A 438 12.19 -7.86 -16.42
C TYR A 438 11.29 -9.01 -16.86
N PHE A 439 11.07 -9.15 -18.17
CA PHE A 439 10.38 -10.30 -18.77
C PHE A 439 11.39 -11.27 -19.36
N GLU A 440 11.12 -12.55 -19.21
CA GLU A 440 11.94 -13.64 -19.71
C GLU A 440 11.06 -14.79 -20.19
N MET A 441 11.55 -15.59 -21.14
CA MET A 441 10.89 -16.80 -21.59
C MET A 441 11.42 -17.99 -20.82
N HIS A 442 10.51 -18.85 -20.35
CA HIS A 442 10.80 -20.17 -19.86
C HIS A 442 10.15 -21.19 -20.79
N TYR A 443 10.72 -22.37 -20.86
CA TYR A 443 10.28 -23.43 -21.76
C TYR A 443 9.99 -24.67 -20.96
N GLN A 444 8.83 -25.28 -21.21
CA GLN A 444 8.50 -26.57 -20.61
C GLN A 444 8.55 -27.66 -21.67
N PRO A 445 9.41 -28.70 -21.50
CA PRO A 445 9.53 -29.80 -22.46
C PRO A 445 8.25 -30.63 -22.55
N LYS A 446 7.83 -30.95 -23.79
CA LYS A 446 6.83 -31.95 -24.12
C LYS A 446 7.57 -33.22 -24.55
N MET A 447 7.31 -34.35 -23.89
CA MET A 447 8.02 -35.61 -24.11
C MET A 447 7.19 -36.53 -24.97
N ASN A 448 7.84 -37.28 -25.83
CA ASN A 448 7.21 -38.40 -26.56
C ASN A 448 7.07 -39.64 -25.67
N LYS A 449 6.52 -40.72 -26.25
CA LYS A 449 6.37 -42.03 -25.58
C LYS A 449 7.69 -42.66 -25.12
N ASP A 450 8.79 -42.36 -25.78
CA ASP A 450 10.12 -42.84 -25.47
C ASP A 450 10.88 -41.94 -24.49
N LYS A 451 10.18 -40.99 -23.85
CA LYS A 451 10.73 -39.99 -22.93
C LYS A 451 11.83 -39.11 -23.57
N GLN A 452 11.72 -38.86 -24.88
CA GLN A 452 12.58 -37.90 -25.59
C GLN A 452 11.84 -36.55 -25.76
N VAL A 453 12.57 -35.45 -25.82
CA VAL A 453 12.00 -34.14 -26.05
C VAL A 453 11.48 -34.04 -27.49
N SER A 454 10.19 -33.83 -27.68
CA SER A 454 9.54 -33.70 -29.00
C SER A 454 9.24 -32.26 -29.39
N SER A 455 8.88 -31.43 -28.44
CA SER A 455 8.59 -30.03 -28.60
C SER A 455 8.68 -29.30 -27.23
N VAL A 456 8.51 -27.99 -27.21
CA VAL A 456 8.52 -27.21 -25.98
C VAL A 456 7.38 -26.19 -25.96
N GLU A 457 6.82 -25.91 -24.81
CA GLU A 457 5.88 -24.79 -24.61
C GLU A 457 6.61 -23.60 -24.06
N ALA A 458 6.43 -22.44 -24.70
CA ALA A 458 7.00 -21.16 -24.31
C ALA A 458 6.09 -20.44 -23.31
N LEU A 459 6.62 -20.18 -22.14
CA LEU A 459 5.88 -19.64 -21.00
C LEU A 459 6.53 -18.35 -20.51
N ILE A 460 5.84 -17.23 -20.65
CA ILE A 460 6.33 -15.94 -20.19
C ILE A 460 6.47 -15.90 -18.67
N ARG A 461 7.56 -15.28 -18.20
CA ARG A 461 7.82 -14.99 -16.78
C ARG A 461 8.08 -13.51 -16.61
N TRP A 462 7.59 -12.96 -15.51
CA TRP A 462 7.82 -11.58 -15.14
C TRP A 462 8.44 -11.49 -13.76
N GLN A 463 9.70 -11.05 -13.68
CA GLN A 463 10.43 -10.80 -12.44
C GLN A 463 10.21 -9.34 -12.03
N HIS A 464 9.15 -9.09 -11.29
CA HIS A 464 8.81 -7.74 -10.88
C HIS A 464 9.77 -7.24 -9.80
N PRO A 465 10.36 -6.00 -9.93
CA PRO A 465 11.38 -5.50 -8.99
C PRO A 465 10.93 -5.43 -7.53
N GLU A 466 9.63 -5.22 -7.30
CA GLU A 466 9.06 -5.08 -5.95
C GLU A 466 8.36 -6.37 -5.47
N PHE A 467 7.75 -7.13 -6.38
CA PHE A 467 6.89 -8.27 -6.04
C PHE A 467 7.55 -9.63 -6.32
N GLY A 468 8.72 -9.65 -6.93
CA GLY A 468 9.38 -10.87 -7.35
C GLY A 468 8.68 -11.55 -8.54
N SER A 469 8.69 -12.88 -8.60
CA SER A 469 8.03 -13.63 -9.65
C SER A 469 6.52 -13.40 -9.64
N PHE A 470 6.00 -12.75 -10.68
CA PHE A 470 4.58 -12.40 -10.78
C PHE A 470 3.79 -13.46 -11.55
N PRO A 471 2.62 -13.92 -11.05
CA PRO A 471 1.85 -14.98 -11.69
C PRO A 471 1.34 -14.61 -13.09
N PRO A 472 1.66 -15.43 -14.14
CA PRO A 472 1.25 -15.14 -15.52
C PRO A 472 -0.26 -15.02 -15.71
N ASN A 473 -1.04 -15.91 -15.11
CA ASN A 473 -2.50 -15.92 -15.20
C ASN A 473 -3.17 -14.63 -14.71
N ILE A 474 -2.47 -13.77 -13.97
CA ILE A 474 -2.99 -12.48 -13.50
C ILE A 474 -2.58 -11.36 -14.44
N PHE A 475 -1.28 -11.25 -14.75
CA PHE A 475 -0.84 -10.11 -15.56
C PHE A 475 -1.27 -10.25 -17.02
N VAL A 476 -1.39 -11.48 -17.55
CA VAL A 476 -1.93 -11.71 -18.90
C VAL A 476 -3.40 -11.26 -18.97
N LYS A 477 -4.25 -11.65 -18.01
CA LYS A 477 -5.63 -11.17 -17.93
C LYS A 477 -5.74 -9.66 -17.83
N ILE A 478 -4.84 -8.99 -17.09
CA ILE A 478 -4.80 -7.53 -17.03
C ILE A 478 -4.37 -6.95 -18.38
N ALA A 479 -3.39 -7.56 -19.06
CA ALA A 479 -2.94 -7.14 -20.38
C ALA A 479 -4.06 -7.28 -21.43
N GLU A 480 -4.87 -8.34 -21.35
CA GLU A 480 -6.06 -8.54 -22.18
C GLU A 480 -7.08 -7.42 -21.96
N ALA A 481 -7.49 -7.19 -20.72
CA ALA A 481 -8.49 -6.18 -20.38
C ALA A 481 -8.04 -4.73 -20.68
N THR A 482 -6.72 -4.46 -20.73
CA THR A 482 -6.17 -3.13 -21.04
C THR A 482 -5.70 -2.96 -22.48
N GLY A 483 -5.85 -4.00 -23.33
CA GLY A 483 -5.35 -4.03 -24.69
C GLY A 483 -3.82 -4.11 -24.81
N PHE A 484 -3.10 -4.20 -23.69
CA PHE A 484 -1.64 -4.35 -23.69
C PHE A 484 -1.19 -5.71 -24.24
N ILE A 485 -2.09 -6.68 -24.32
CA ILE A 485 -1.83 -8.03 -24.81
C ILE A 485 -1.23 -8.05 -26.22
N HIS A 486 -1.60 -7.11 -27.10
CA HIS A 486 -1.02 -7.01 -28.45
C HIS A 486 0.49 -6.72 -28.41
N ILE A 487 0.92 -5.84 -27.50
CA ILE A 487 2.35 -5.51 -27.31
C ILE A 487 3.07 -6.64 -26.62
N LEU A 488 2.48 -7.20 -25.57
CA LEU A 488 3.04 -8.31 -24.82
C LEU A 488 3.22 -9.56 -25.69
N GLY A 489 2.19 -9.92 -26.47
CA GLY A 489 2.24 -11.09 -27.36
C GLY A 489 3.26 -10.92 -28.49
N ARG A 490 3.40 -9.70 -29.04
CA ARG A 490 4.45 -9.38 -30.02
C ARG A 490 5.83 -9.59 -29.42
N TRP A 491 6.07 -9.10 -28.22
CA TRP A 491 7.31 -9.30 -27.48
C TRP A 491 7.60 -10.79 -27.23
N VAL A 492 6.57 -11.59 -26.85
CA VAL A 492 6.70 -13.05 -26.64
C VAL A 492 7.17 -13.73 -27.93
N ILE A 493 6.53 -13.44 -29.06
CA ILE A 493 6.90 -14.03 -30.34
C ILE A 493 8.34 -13.65 -30.71
N GLU A 494 8.71 -12.37 -30.64
CA GLU A 494 10.06 -11.89 -30.93
C GLU A 494 11.12 -12.56 -30.03
N ALA A 495 10.82 -12.71 -28.73
CA ALA A 495 11.69 -13.40 -27.78
C ALA A 495 11.84 -14.88 -28.13
N CYS A 496 10.75 -15.59 -28.42
CA CYS A 496 10.80 -17.01 -28.83
C CYS A 496 11.64 -17.22 -30.10
N LEU A 497 11.44 -16.39 -31.14
CA LEU A 497 12.22 -16.51 -32.38
C LEU A 497 13.71 -16.23 -32.16
N LYS A 498 14.04 -15.27 -31.30
CA LYS A 498 15.43 -15.00 -30.90
C LYS A 498 16.04 -16.22 -30.18
N ASP A 499 15.31 -16.82 -29.27
CA ASP A 499 15.77 -17.97 -28.50
C ASP A 499 15.92 -19.23 -29.42
N MET A 500 14.98 -19.42 -30.35
CA MET A 500 15.09 -20.50 -31.36
C MET A 500 16.36 -20.35 -32.21
N LYS A 501 16.68 -19.12 -32.61
CA LYS A 501 17.91 -18.82 -33.34
C LYS A 501 19.16 -19.12 -32.50
N SER A 502 19.13 -18.77 -31.21
CA SER A 502 20.23 -19.10 -30.29
C SER A 502 20.40 -20.63 -30.13
N MET A 503 19.33 -21.39 -30.12
CA MET A 503 19.38 -22.87 -30.12
C MET A 503 20.00 -23.41 -31.42
N GLU A 504 19.62 -22.88 -32.59
CA GLU A 504 20.20 -23.26 -33.89
C GLU A 504 21.70 -22.92 -33.94
N GLU A 505 22.10 -21.72 -33.52
CA GLU A 505 23.53 -21.31 -33.47
C GLU A 505 24.36 -22.20 -32.53
N ALA A 506 23.73 -22.72 -31.45
CA ALA A 506 24.35 -23.71 -30.56
C ALA A 506 24.41 -25.15 -31.14
N GLY A 507 23.92 -25.35 -32.36
CA GLY A 507 23.91 -26.66 -33.03
C GLY A 507 22.88 -27.63 -32.49
N MET A 508 21.83 -27.14 -31.84
CA MET A 508 20.75 -28.00 -31.35
C MET A 508 19.84 -28.44 -32.49
N PRO A 509 19.24 -29.65 -32.39
CA PRO A 509 18.19 -30.09 -33.31
C PRO A 509 17.01 -29.09 -33.31
N ALA A 510 16.37 -28.91 -34.47
CA ALA A 510 15.21 -28.03 -34.58
C ALA A 510 14.06 -28.55 -33.72
N LEU A 511 13.64 -27.75 -32.74
CA LEU A 511 12.51 -28.02 -31.85
C LEU A 511 11.30 -27.20 -32.25
N GLN A 512 10.11 -27.81 -32.23
CA GLN A 512 8.87 -27.09 -32.34
C GLN A 512 8.59 -26.35 -31.03
N VAL A 513 8.27 -25.02 -31.11
CA VAL A 513 7.96 -24.18 -30.00
C VAL A 513 6.48 -23.81 -30.03
N ALA A 514 5.76 -24.19 -28.99
CA ALA A 514 4.36 -23.82 -28.81
C ALA A 514 4.26 -22.46 -28.09
N ILE A 515 3.47 -21.55 -28.62
CA ILE A 515 3.28 -20.19 -28.15
C ILE A 515 1.80 -19.93 -27.86
N ASN A 516 1.49 -19.56 -26.64
CA ASN A 516 0.15 -19.19 -26.23
C ASN A 516 -0.30 -17.87 -26.89
N VAL A 517 -1.45 -17.87 -27.54
CA VAL A 517 -2.04 -16.71 -28.23
C VAL A 517 -3.44 -16.42 -27.69
N SER A 518 -3.63 -15.18 -27.23
CA SER A 518 -4.94 -14.73 -26.73
C SER A 518 -5.96 -14.55 -27.88
N SER A 519 -7.24 -14.83 -27.61
CA SER A 519 -8.34 -14.59 -28.53
C SER A 519 -8.37 -13.11 -29.05
N ILE A 520 -8.04 -12.17 -28.18
CA ILE A 520 -7.96 -10.73 -28.52
C ILE A 520 -6.88 -10.46 -29.57
N GLN A 521 -5.77 -11.19 -29.55
CA GLN A 521 -4.73 -11.08 -30.59
C GLN A 521 -5.18 -11.66 -31.91
N LEU A 522 -5.96 -12.74 -31.89
CA LEU A 522 -6.51 -13.37 -33.10
C LEU A 522 -7.62 -12.55 -33.76
N GLU A 523 -8.25 -11.64 -33.05
CA GLU A 523 -9.20 -10.68 -33.61
C GLU A 523 -8.50 -9.56 -34.43
N ASP A 524 -7.20 -9.35 -34.20
CA ASP A 524 -6.42 -8.33 -34.92
C ASP A 524 -5.93 -8.87 -36.28
N ALA A 525 -6.48 -8.33 -37.36
CA ALA A 525 -6.09 -8.69 -38.72
C ALA A 525 -4.57 -8.57 -38.97
N SER A 526 -3.91 -7.63 -38.33
CA SER A 526 -2.46 -7.42 -38.46
C SER A 526 -1.63 -8.60 -37.97
N PHE A 527 -2.16 -9.43 -37.06
CA PHE A 527 -1.48 -10.58 -36.51
C PHE A 527 -1.15 -11.63 -37.61
N TYR A 528 -2.07 -11.87 -38.53
CA TYR A 528 -1.95 -12.85 -39.61
C TYR A 528 -0.93 -12.46 -40.69
N GLU A 529 -0.61 -11.18 -40.81
CA GLU A 529 0.46 -10.67 -41.68
C GLU A 529 1.81 -10.57 -40.94
N TYR A 530 1.75 -10.12 -39.69
CA TYR A 530 2.92 -9.89 -38.86
C TYR A 530 3.70 -11.17 -38.54
N LEU A 531 3.02 -12.23 -38.09
CA LEU A 531 3.68 -13.46 -37.66
C LEU A 531 4.46 -14.15 -38.80
N PRO A 532 3.89 -14.41 -40.00
CA PRO A 532 4.66 -15.02 -41.11
C PRO A 532 5.84 -14.12 -41.56
N LYS A 533 5.65 -12.80 -41.57
CA LYS A 533 6.69 -11.85 -41.92
C LYS A 533 7.86 -11.95 -40.94
N LEU A 534 7.58 -11.95 -39.65
CA LEU A 534 8.60 -12.03 -38.62
C LEU A 534 9.39 -13.35 -38.66
N CYS A 535 8.73 -14.48 -38.91
CA CYS A 535 9.38 -15.78 -39.11
C CYS A 535 10.31 -15.74 -40.33
N SER A 536 9.85 -15.18 -41.44
CA SER A 536 10.66 -15.05 -42.66
C SER A 536 11.90 -14.15 -42.43
N GLU A 537 11.74 -13.02 -41.75
CA GLU A 537 12.84 -12.10 -41.41
C GLU A 537 13.91 -12.80 -40.53
N ASN A 538 13.49 -13.66 -39.61
CA ASN A 538 14.38 -14.43 -38.74
C ASN A 538 14.85 -15.74 -39.33
N LYS A 539 14.38 -16.13 -40.53
CA LYS A 539 14.68 -17.40 -41.22
C LYS A 539 14.25 -18.62 -40.42
N ILE A 540 13.18 -18.53 -39.64
CA ILE A 540 12.61 -19.66 -38.88
C ILE A 540 11.48 -20.26 -39.72
N ASP A 541 11.52 -21.61 -39.84
CA ASP A 541 10.48 -22.37 -40.53
C ASP A 541 9.15 -22.30 -39.72
N ALA A 542 8.06 -21.98 -40.40
CA ALA A 542 6.75 -21.91 -39.82
C ALA A 542 6.29 -23.21 -39.15
N HIS A 543 6.74 -24.37 -39.65
CA HIS A 543 6.45 -25.70 -39.08
C HIS A 543 7.05 -25.91 -37.68
N LEU A 544 7.98 -25.06 -37.28
CA LEU A 544 8.57 -25.07 -35.93
C LEU A 544 7.79 -24.27 -34.94
N ILE A 545 6.72 -23.58 -35.34
CA ILE A 545 5.87 -22.78 -34.46
C ILE A 545 4.49 -23.42 -34.39
N GLU A 546 4.06 -23.66 -33.15
CA GLU A 546 2.72 -24.11 -32.81
C GLU A 546 1.99 -22.97 -32.05
N LEU A 547 0.78 -22.64 -32.46
CA LEU A 547 -0.04 -21.60 -31.80
C LEU A 547 -1.06 -22.26 -30.89
N GLU A 548 -0.94 -22.07 -29.58
CA GLU A 548 -1.87 -22.61 -28.60
C GLU A 548 -3.00 -21.61 -28.34
N ILE A 549 -4.24 -22.07 -28.52
CA ILE A 549 -5.47 -21.26 -28.39
C ILE A 549 -6.33 -21.89 -27.31
N THR A 550 -6.66 -21.13 -26.27
CA THR A 550 -7.51 -21.61 -25.17
C THR A 550 -8.99 -21.64 -25.53
N GLU A 551 -9.72 -22.66 -25.06
CA GLU A 551 -11.16 -22.82 -25.24
C GLU A 551 -11.99 -21.81 -24.42
N GLY A 552 -11.46 -21.30 -23.32
CA GLY A 552 -12.22 -20.69 -22.21
C GLY A 552 -12.72 -19.24 -22.39
N GLN A 553 -12.46 -18.56 -23.50
CA GLN A 553 -13.07 -17.26 -23.81
C GLN A 553 -14.10 -17.46 -24.93
N GLU A 554 -15.28 -16.83 -24.80
CA GLU A 554 -16.26 -16.72 -25.89
C GLU A 554 -15.57 -16.08 -27.10
N LEU A 555 -14.79 -16.87 -27.83
CA LEU A 555 -14.38 -16.51 -29.17
C LEU A 555 -15.69 -16.38 -29.98
N VAL A 556 -16.13 -15.12 -30.11
CA VAL A 556 -17.18 -14.80 -31.10
C VAL A 556 -16.62 -15.31 -32.42
N MET A 557 -17.14 -16.43 -32.89
CA MET A 557 -16.70 -17.12 -34.10
C MET A 557 -16.96 -16.21 -35.30
N SER A 558 -16.05 -15.27 -35.54
CA SER A 558 -16.09 -14.43 -36.73
C SER A 558 -15.49 -15.19 -37.91
N ASP A 559 -16.08 -15.04 -39.08
CA ASP A 559 -15.52 -15.62 -40.31
C ASP A 559 -14.08 -15.18 -40.53
N HIS A 560 -13.73 -13.97 -40.11
CA HIS A 560 -12.39 -13.41 -40.17
C HIS A 560 -11.34 -14.24 -39.37
N LEU A 561 -11.69 -14.68 -38.15
CA LEU A 561 -10.82 -15.51 -37.33
C LEU A 561 -10.55 -16.86 -37.98
N PHE A 562 -11.61 -17.50 -38.52
CA PHE A 562 -11.47 -18.77 -39.22
C PHE A 562 -10.59 -18.66 -40.47
N ASP A 563 -10.78 -17.62 -41.27
CA ASP A 563 -10.01 -17.37 -42.47
C ASP A 563 -8.54 -17.07 -42.13
N GLY A 564 -8.28 -16.31 -41.07
CA GLY A 564 -6.95 -16.01 -40.59
C GLY A 564 -6.20 -17.29 -40.11
N LEU A 565 -6.83 -18.11 -39.28
CA LEU A 565 -6.24 -19.37 -38.83
C LEU A 565 -5.99 -20.36 -39.98
N LYS A 566 -6.90 -20.45 -40.96
CA LYS A 566 -6.69 -21.23 -42.17
C LYS A 566 -5.52 -20.71 -43.00
N GLN A 567 -5.33 -19.40 -43.06
CA GLN A 567 -4.19 -18.80 -43.74
C GLN A 567 -2.87 -19.21 -43.06
N LEU A 568 -2.80 -19.12 -41.70
CA LEU A 568 -1.61 -19.53 -40.95
C LEU A 568 -1.33 -21.05 -41.12
N SER A 569 -2.34 -21.89 -40.99
CA SER A 569 -2.18 -23.34 -41.20
C SER A 569 -1.67 -23.67 -42.63
N LYS A 570 -2.21 -23.01 -43.68
CA LYS A 570 -1.67 -23.12 -45.03
C LYS A 570 -0.25 -22.58 -45.17
N GLY A 571 0.14 -21.63 -44.35
CA GLY A 571 1.48 -21.08 -44.25
C GLY A 571 2.48 -21.98 -43.51
N GLY A 572 2.01 -23.11 -42.98
CA GLY A 572 2.85 -24.09 -42.30
C GLY A 572 2.85 -24.02 -40.77
N PHE A 573 2.14 -23.09 -40.17
CA PHE A 573 2.00 -23.02 -38.72
C PHE A 573 1.11 -24.13 -38.20
N SER A 574 1.51 -24.78 -37.08
CA SER A 574 0.66 -25.73 -36.37
C SER A 574 -0.30 -25.01 -35.42
N ILE A 575 -1.50 -25.56 -35.26
CA ILE A 575 -2.53 -25.02 -34.36
C ILE A 575 -2.88 -26.03 -33.29
N ALA A 576 -2.77 -25.68 -32.03
CA ALA A 576 -3.14 -26.48 -30.87
C ALA A 576 -4.35 -25.87 -30.15
N LEU A 577 -5.30 -26.73 -29.75
CA LEU A 577 -6.38 -26.37 -28.84
C LEU A 577 -5.99 -26.74 -27.41
N ASP A 578 -5.93 -25.73 -26.56
CA ASP A 578 -5.59 -25.86 -25.17
C ASP A 578 -6.84 -25.99 -24.27
N ASP A 579 -6.70 -26.62 -23.09
CA ASP A 579 -7.77 -26.89 -22.12
C ASP A 579 -8.98 -27.65 -22.68
N PHE A 580 -8.74 -28.58 -23.64
CA PHE A 580 -9.82 -29.28 -24.32
C PHE A 580 -10.65 -30.15 -23.36
N GLY A 581 -11.98 -29.96 -23.43
CA GLY A 581 -12.95 -30.70 -22.63
C GLY A 581 -13.63 -29.91 -21.52
N MET A 582 -13.25 -28.64 -21.33
CA MET A 582 -13.86 -27.76 -20.32
C MET A 582 -15.01 -26.91 -20.85
N GLY A 583 -15.21 -26.81 -22.18
CA GLY A 583 -16.20 -25.93 -22.80
C GLY A 583 -17.10 -26.59 -23.87
N TYR A 584 -18.10 -25.84 -24.33
CA TYR A 584 -19.07 -26.30 -25.34
C TYR A 584 -18.62 -26.09 -26.79
N THR A 585 -17.50 -25.42 -27.04
CA THR A 585 -17.13 -24.89 -28.36
C THR A 585 -16.12 -25.77 -29.10
N SER A 586 -15.42 -26.64 -28.40
CA SER A 586 -14.30 -27.47 -28.89
C SER A 586 -14.64 -28.32 -30.12
N LEU A 587 -15.80 -28.97 -30.16
CA LEU A 587 -16.21 -29.81 -31.28
C LEU A 587 -16.42 -29.02 -32.58
N ARG A 588 -16.82 -27.76 -32.49
CA ARG A 588 -17.02 -26.88 -33.64
C ARG A 588 -15.69 -26.46 -34.28
N TYR A 589 -14.65 -26.26 -33.47
CA TYR A 589 -13.30 -26.00 -34.00
C TYR A 589 -12.77 -27.20 -34.79
N LEU A 590 -12.92 -28.39 -34.22
CA LEU A 590 -12.51 -29.64 -34.90
C LEU A 590 -13.25 -29.88 -36.22
N GLN A 591 -14.46 -29.38 -36.39
CA GLN A 591 -15.20 -29.48 -37.66
C GLN A 591 -14.74 -28.48 -38.71
N SER A 592 -14.35 -27.26 -38.29
CA SER A 592 -14.19 -26.11 -39.18
C SER A 592 -12.74 -25.71 -39.45
N LEU A 593 -11.80 -26.12 -38.58
CA LEU A 593 -10.38 -25.81 -38.67
C LEU A 593 -9.54 -27.10 -38.81
N HIS A 594 -8.39 -26.96 -39.44
CA HIS A 594 -7.32 -27.96 -39.33
C HIS A 594 -6.59 -27.71 -38.03
N ILE A 595 -6.75 -28.60 -37.08
CA ILE A 595 -6.11 -28.60 -35.78
C ILE A 595 -5.05 -29.71 -35.81
N ASP A 596 -3.84 -29.40 -35.36
CA ASP A 596 -2.72 -30.30 -35.35
C ASP A 596 -2.52 -30.97 -33.98
N THR A 597 -2.95 -30.32 -32.92
CA THR A 597 -2.73 -30.77 -31.52
C THR A 597 -3.94 -30.51 -30.64
N LEU A 598 -4.30 -31.48 -29.81
CA LEU A 598 -5.28 -31.34 -28.71
C LEU A 598 -4.56 -31.53 -27.37
N LYS A 599 -4.74 -30.62 -26.43
CA LYS A 599 -4.14 -30.69 -25.10
C LYS A 599 -5.21 -31.03 -24.06
N LEU A 600 -5.01 -32.08 -23.30
CA LEU A 600 -5.92 -32.52 -22.22
C LEU A 600 -5.68 -31.69 -20.99
N ASP A 601 -6.76 -31.08 -20.46
CA ASP A 601 -6.72 -30.26 -19.22
C ASP A 601 -6.31 -31.09 -18.00
N ALA A 602 -5.76 -30.39 -17.03
CA ALA A 602 -5.32 -30.93 -15.74
C ALA A 602 -6.39 -31.74 -15.00
N CYS A 603 -7.68 -31.41 -15.13
CA CYS A 603 -8.77 -32.10 -14.42
C CYS A 603 -8.92 -33.56 -14.88
N LEU A 604 -8.71 -33.81 -16.17
CA LEU A 604 -8.73 -35.18 -16.71
C LEU A 604 -7.47 -35.95 -16.33
N VAL A 605 -6.31 -35.33 -16.44
CA VAL A 605 -5.03 -36.01 -16.16
C VAL A 605 -4.86 -36.36 -14.69
N LYS A 606 -5.32 -35.52 -13.76
CA LYS A 606 -5.20 -35.79 -12.32
C LYS A 606 -5.95 -37.05 -11.88
N ASP A 607 -7.12 -37.29 -12.45
CA ASP A 607 -8.00 -38.39 -12.03
C ASP A 607 -7.87 -39.65 -12.87
N VAL A 608 -6.94 -39.71 -13.87
CA VAL A 608 -6.77 -40.82 -14.80
C VAL A 608 -6.46 -42.18 -14.12
N THR A 609 -5.77 -42.14 -12.98
CA THR A 609 -5.44 -43.37 -12.21
C THR A 609 -6.58 -43.84 -11.30
N ASN A 610 -7.57 -42.97 -10.98
CA ASN A 610 -8.56 -43.22 -9.95
C ASN A 610 -10.00 -43.26 -10.47
N SER A 611 -10.25 -42.90 -11.74
CA SER A 611 -11.59 -42.80 -12.31
C SER A 611 -11.68 -43.54 -13.66
N GLU A 612 -12.50 -44.60 -13.72
CA GLU A 612 -12.82 -45.30 -14.95
C GLU A 612 -13.51 -44.37 -15.98
N VAL A 613 -14.40 -43.51 -15.53
CA VAL A 613 -15.10 -42.54 -16.40
C VAL A 613 -14.11 -41.59 -17.07
N VAL A 614 -13.10 -41.13 -16.35
CA VAL A 614 -12.03 -40.29 -16.94
C VAL A 614 -11.22 -41.03 -17.96
N ARG A 615 -10.88 -42.33 -17.71
CA ARG A 615 -10.20 -43.17 -18.65
C ARG A 615 -11.02 -43.38 -19.94
N ASP A 616 -12.33 -43.60 -19.84
CA ASP A 616 -13.22 -43.75 -21.00
C ASP A 616 -13.31 -42.45 -21.82
N ILE A 617 -13.33 -41.29 -21.15
CA ILE A 617 -13.32 -39.98 -21.80
C ILE A 617 -12.01 -39.82 -22.58
N ILE A 618 -10.86 -40.02 -21.95
CA ILE A 618 -9.55 -39.89 -22.60
C ILE A 618 -9.42 -40.88 -23.76
N SER A 619 -9.87 -42.13 -23.59
CA SER A 619 -9.87 -43.16 -24.67
C SER A 619 -10.72 -42.68 -25.86
N SER A 620 -11.88 -42.11 -25.63
CA SER A 620 -12.75 -41.57 -26.67
C SER A 620 -12.07 -40.40 -27.40
N MET A 621 -11.40 -39.52 -26.67
CA MET A 621 -10.62 -38.41 -27.22
C MET A 621 -9.42 -38.92 -28.05
N SER A 622 -8.71 -39.92 -27.58
CA SER A 622 -7.62 -40.58 -28.32
C SER A 622 -8.09 -41.19 -29.64
N ASN A 623 -9.26 -41.85 -29.65
CA ASN A 623 -9.83 -42.40 -30.87
C ASN A 623 -10.25 -41.29 -31.86
N LEU A 624 -10.84 -40.20 -31.38
CA LEU A 624 -11.17 -39.02 -32.18
C LEU A 624 -9.92 -38.39 -32.79
N SER A 625 -8.89 -38.24 -32.02
CA SER A 625 -7.60 -37.65 -32.36
C SER A 625 -6.94 -38.49 -33.50
N ARG A 626 -6.86 -39.80 -33.37
CA ARG A 626 -6.34 -40.72 -34.40
C ARG A 626 -7.14 -40.64 -35.69
N THR A 627 -8.48 -40.58 -35.60
CA THR A 627 -9.35 -40.52 -36.79
C THR A 627 -9.14 -39.23 -37.59
N ARG A 628 -8.71 -38.16 -36.93
CA ARG A 628 -8.50 -36.84 -37.50
C ARG A 628 -7.04 -36.52 -37.81
N ASP A 629 -6.11 -37.44 -37.51
CA ASP A 629 -4.66 -37.23 -37.59
C ASP A 629 -4.17 -36.05 -36.77
N VAL A 630 -4.70 -35.94 -35.54
CA VAL A 630 -4.39 -34.88 -34.56
C VAL A 630 -3.60 -35.45 -33.41
N LYS A 631 -2.54 -34.82 -32.94
CA LYS A 631 -1.75 -35.23 -31.78
C LYS A 631 -2.52 -34.96 -30.48
N LEU A 632 -2.45 -35.94 -29.55
CA LEU A 632 -3.02 -35.80 -28.22
C LEU A 632 -1.93 -35.58 -27.18
N VAL A 633 -1.92 -34.41 -26.53
CA VAL A 633 -0.97 -34.01 -25.48
C VAL A 633 -1.63 -34.12 -24.13
N ALA A 634 -1.01 -34.83 -23.20
CA ALA A 634 -1.44 -34.87 -21.81
C ALA A 634 -0.63 -33.87 -20.95
N GLU A 635 -1.31 -32.92 -20.37
CA GLU A 635 -0.69 -31.91 -19.50
C GLU A 635 -0.71 -32.32 -18.03
N TRP A 636 0.04 -31.55 -17.17
CA TRP A 636 0.07 -31.76 -15.74
C TRP A 636 0.43 -33.13 -15.23
N VAL A 637 1.11 -33.94 -16.04
CA VAL A 637 1.62 -35.25 -15.62
C VAL A 637 2.57 -35.07 -14.44
N SER A 638 2.23 -35.66 -13.29
CA SER A 638 2.96 -35.45 -12.04
C SER A 638 3.56 -36.72 -11.45
N THR A 639 3.12 -37.92 -11.94
CA THR A 639 3.58 -39.21 -11.48
C THR A 639 3.80 -40.15 -12.64
N GLU A 640 4.65 -41.15 -12.41
CA GLU A 640 4.92 -42.25 -13.40
C GLU A 640 3.64 -43.04 -13.69
N ALA A 641 2.83 -43.32 -12.69
CA ALA A 641 1.56 -44.03 -12.87
C ALA A 641 0.57 -43.28 -13.79
N GLN A 642 0.55 -41.93 -13.73
CA GLN A 642 -0.24 -41.14 -14.67
C GLN A 642 0.32 -41.24 -16.08
N PHE A 643 1.66 -41.17 -16.25
CA PHE A 643 2.31 -41.29 -17.53
C PHE A 643 1.98 -42.63 -18.19
N GLU A 644 2.13 -43.73 -17.46
CA GLU A 644 1.83 -45.09 -17.98
C GLU A 644 0.36 -45.25 -18.38
N ALA A 645 -0.57 -44.80 -17.53
CA ALA A 645 -1.99 -44.83 -17.83
C ALA A 645 -2.36 -44.02 -19.08
N LEU A 646 -1.79 -42.85 -19.26
CA LEU A 646 -2.03 -41.98 -20.41
C LEU A 646 -1.41 -42.54 -21.69
N LEU A 647 -0.24 -43.19 -21.57
CA LEU A 647 0.42 -43.90 -22.67
C LEU A 647 -0.44 -45.08 -23.16
N GLU A 648 -0.98 -45.90 -22.24
CA GLU A 648 -1.92 -46.97 -22.53
C GLU A 648 -3.18 -46.47 -23.24
N LEU A 649 -3.71 -45.33 -22.83
CA LEU A 649 -4.88 -44.68 -23.43
C LEU A 649 -4.60 -44.03 -24.77
N GLY A 650 -3.33 -43.98 -25.19
CA GLY A 650 -2.89 -43.58 -26.52
C GLY A 650 -2.65 -42.10 -26.70
N CYS A 651 -2.23 -41.40 -25.64
CA CYS A 651 -1.67 -40.06 -25.76
C CYS A 651 -0.31 -40.08 -26.49
N ASP A 652 -0.03 -39.06 -27.30
CA ASP A 652 1.17 -38.99 -28.15
C ASP A 652 2.32 -38.23 -27.47
N GLN A 653 1.98 -37.21 -26.67
CA GLN A 653 2.95 -36.36 -25.97
C GLN A 653 2.52 -36.13 -24.53
N PHE A 654 3.50 -35.82 -23.67
CA PHE A 654 3.32 -35.71 -22.24
C PHE A 654 4.09 -34.50 -21.70
N GLN A 655 3.43 -33.69 -20.89
CA GLN A 655 4.00 -32.50 -20.28
C GLN A 655 3.63 -32.41 -18.79
N GLY A 656 4.58 -32.03 -17.94
CA GLY A 656 4.30 -31.84 -16.51
C GLY A 656 5.52 -31.95 -15.62
N GLN A 657 5.30 -31.75 -14.33
CA GLN A 657 6.37 -31.73 -13.33
C GLN A 657 7.10 -33.11 -13.18
N PHE A 658 6.50 -34.18 -13.62
CA PHE A 658 7.13 -35.49 -13.64
C PHE A 658 8.39 -35.50 -14.54
N PHE A 659 8.39 -34.72 -15.62
CA PHE A 659 9.51 -34.56 -16.52
C PHE A 659 10.35 -33.34 -16.21
N SER A 660 9.74 -32.17 -16.27
CA SER A 660 10.38 -30.90 -15.96
C SER A 660 9.36 -29.81 -15.59
N MET A 661 9.75 -28.93 -14.71
CA MET A 661 9.10 -27.63 -14.58
C MET A 661 9.52 -26.69 -15.73
N PRO A 662 8.83 -25.59 -16.01
CA PRO A 662 9.31 -24.59 -16.97
C PRO A 662 10.70 -24.07 -16.59
N ILE A 663 11.67 -24.22 -17.48
CA ILE A 663 13.09 -23.90 -17.31
C ILE A 663 13.52 -22.78 -18.27
N ASN A 664 14.60 -22.07 -17.96
CA ASN A 664 15.14 -21.04 -18.85
C ASN A 664 15.82 -21.66 -20.08
N LEU A 665 16.17 -20.84 -21.07
CA LEU A 665 16.77 -21.28 -22.33
C LEU A 665 18.06 -22.12 -22.12
N TYR A 666 18.93 -21.68 -21.20
CA TYR A 666 20.20 -22.39 -20.95
C TYR A 666 19.95 -23.77 -20.35
N GLU A 667 19.09 -23.84 -19.34
CA GLU A 667 18.68 -25.12 -18.73
C GLU A 667 17.96 -26.02 -19.72
N LEU A 668 17.17 -25.43 -20.66
CA LEU A 668 16.54 -26.24 -21.74
C LEU A 668 17.58 -26.88 -22.66
N MET A 669 18.60 -26.15 -23.06
CA MET A 669 19.67 -26.69 -23.89
C MET A 669 20.39 -27.86 -23.21
N GLU A 670 20.71 -27.75 -21.94
CA GLU A 670 21.29 -28.83 -21.15
C GLU A 670 20.33 -30.04 -21.05
N TYR A 671 19.04 -29.76 -20.80
CA TYR A 671 18.01 -30.78 -20.68
C TYR A 671 17.86 -31.59 -21.98
N CYS A 672 17.87 -30.94 -23.13
CA CYS A 672 17.79 -31.59 -24.45
C CYS A 672 18.99 -32.46 -24.76
N VAL A 673 20.18 -32.12 -24.30
CA VAL A 673 21.38 -32.94 -24.42
C VAL A 673 21.24 -34.22 -23.60
N LEU A 674 20.67 -34.13 -22.39
CA LEU A 674 20.51 -35.28 -21.49
C LEU A 674 19.41 -36.27 -21.95
N HIS A 675 18.30 -35.77 -22.52
CA HIS A 675 17.10 -36.54 -22.81
C HIS A 675 16.95 -36.87 -24.32
N SER A 676 17.92 -36.53 -25.16
CA SER A 676 17.87 -36.60 -26.61
C SER A 676 16.63 -35.90 -27.21
N VAL A 677 16.76 -35.33 -28.37
CA VAL A 677 15.64 -34.75 -29.11
C VAL A 677 15.15 -35.82 -30.10
N ALA A 678 13.82 -36.03 -30.14
CA ALA A 678 13.23 -36.98 -31.07
C ALA A 678 13.51 -36.52 -32.53
N SER A 679 14.09 -37.36 -33.32
CA SER A 679 14.21 -37.12 -34.77
C SER A 679 12.80 -37.07 -35.38
N LYS A 680 12.48 -36.03 -36.14
CA LYS A 680 11.21 -35.90 -36.87
C LYS A 680 11.08 -36.95 -37.94
#